data_bff18f7a08121c8c319f6d78c920f455
#
_entry.id   bff18f7a08121c8c319f6d78c920f455
#
_cell.length_a   1.000
_cell.length_b   1.000
_cell.length_c   1.000
_cell.angle_alpha   90.00
_cell.angle_beta   90.00
_cell.angle_gamma   90.00
#
_symmetry.space_group_name_H-M   'P 1'
#
loop_
_entity.id
_entity.type
_entity.pdbx_description
1 polymer ?
#
loop_
_entity_poly.entity_id
_entity_poly.type
_entity_poly.pdbx_seq_one_letter_code
_entity_poly.pdbx_strand_id
1 'polypeptide(L)'
;MSEDDQDRILDQSLKVIQAQSYHIHTTIEKNNLRQCLKETFTMLNELRTNKLTPKNYYHLYTSVFDEMQHISNFFKEEIKRGRRIRDLYDSVQQSMYIIPRMYLLITSGSIYIENYPKSCREVIFDLLAVVKGVQNPIRGLFTRYYLLKSIKDKLPDKNNIYDNEGGNFDDTLKFIIQNLDEMNRLWIRLSMGVIGEEKKLREKDRNELKILIGENITRLASLEGLSNEIYQREVLPKILNIIIESKDQLSQQYLMECIIHAFPDEFNISCLDSILNCTKKLVSSVDIKNLFIGLLEKLSKFVKNSDAAKEQILNNSNTIFSILKESFDNLIKENCKEGNNMDIVKVIESQCSFMKFIIISCVSDNKLELVNYVLNLSDEVIKSYGEKIDTSVIKALNRLLSTPLESELSLFDLNQFPKLMNNLDFNSKNNLSLRIIESFVNGKSNEKLDSVDKIKKLLNFIKPLLEDLPDSTQDDFQFEYDQYNVAKLIFVINTNNPEILYNIYTEFKNVFINGGAKRKKITLPSLINAIINLCYSISIAYDEKNNNYPQEKKNEFFNDRINSIDISKINSNDNFYDTMIKFYKLINDIIQSLNQEQPIISFKLYLQAALQVNSINSNKEKFEEACVSFINSAFGIYADNKYEGDYKYSLLNLLSGYLLYFNNLSKENIENFIKNIQSSAHSLVKRSDQCNSMIFVSQLYFSLLKDYKSVIECLEKAKKFADLSMTNPQNLNLFVIILNKMIYYIENSDEMFIQSKFINDINEVIQSHIETLHNENKFIGFLPEIENYYTRTVDMIKIRREIGKKGIYSEITNIDIK
;
A
#
# COMPACT_ATOMS: atom_id res chain seq x y z
N MET A 1 -45.72 -1.07 24.29
CA MET A 1 -46.47 -0.68 23.08
C MET A 1 -45.75 -1.25 21.89
N SER A 2 -46.48 -1.82 20.95
CA SER A 2 -45.89 -2.33 19.69
C SER A 2 -45.41 -1.16 18.80
N GLU A 3 -44.49 -1.41 17.88
CA GLU A 3 -44.04 -0.41 16.89
C GLU A 3 -45.23 0.13 16.09
N ASP A 4 -46.14 -0.74 15.68
CA ASP A 4 -47.39 -0.37 14.96
C ASP A 4 -48.28 0.60 15.76
N ASP A 5 -48.36 0.42 17.08
CA ASP A 5 -49.09 1.36 17.96
C ASP A 5 -48.44 2.73 18.03
N GLN A 6 -47.10 2.75 18.02
CA GLN A 6 -46.32 4.00 18.02
C GLN A 6 -46.53 4.81 16.75
N ASP A 7 -46.49 4.14 15.59
CA ASP A 7 -46.66 4.78 14.30
C ASP A 7 -48.09 5.30 14.12
N ARG A 8 -49.12 4.54 14.60
CA ARG A 8 -50.50 5.04 14.61
C ARG A 8 -50.69 6.30 15.42
N ILE A 9 -50.07 6.38 16.61
CA ILE A 9 -50.19 7.58 17.47
C ILE A 9 -49.45 8.75 16.81
N LEU A 10 -48.29 8.51 16.24
CA LEU A 10 -47.53 9.54 15.50
C LEU A 10 -48.35 10.07 14.32
N ASP A 11 -48.90 9.20 13.48
CA ASP A 11 -49.74 9.58 12.34
C ASP A 11 -50.97 10.39 12.75
N GLN A 12 -51.59 10.03 13.86
CA GLN A 12 -52.72 10.78 14.42
C GLN A 12 -52.31 12.22 14.80
N SER A 13 -51.21 12.32 15.57
CA SER A 13 -50.70 13.63 15.97
C SER A 13 -50.20 14.47 14.77
N LEU A 14 -49.57 13.88 13.76
CA LEU A 14 -49.16 14.54 12.54
C LEU A 14 -50.36 15.07 11.73
N LYS A 15 -51.45 14.32 11.62
CA LYS A 15 -52.71 14.78 11.00
C LYS A 15 -53.28 16.01 11.71
N VAL A 16 -53.24 16.00 13.06
CA VAL A 16 -53.69 17.16 13.84
C VAL A 16 -52.79 18.38 13.55
N ILE A 17 -51.48 18.18 13.51
CA ILE A 17 -50.55 19.28 13.18
C ILE A 17 -50.81 19.83 11.78
N GLN A 18 -50.99 18.98 10.77
CA GLN A 18 -51.30 19.39 9.40
C GLN A 18 -52.61 20.17 9.31
N ALA A 19 -53.62 19.75 10.00
CA ALA A 19 -54.92 20.48 10.07
C ALA A 19 -54.75 21.86 10.74
N GLN A 20 -54.00 21.90 11.86
CA GLN A 20 -53.74 23.16 12.56
C GLN A 20 -52.80 24.08 11.77
N SER A 21 -51.81 23.55 11.05
CA SER A 21 -50.97 24.31 10.14
C SER A 21 -51.79 25.05 9.09
N TYR A 22 -52.72 24.35 8.45
CA TYR A 22 -53.65 25.04 7.50
C TYR A 22 -54.41 26.18 8.12
N HIS A 23 -54.95 26.01 9.34
CA HIS A 23 -55.67 27.06 10.06
C HIS A 23 -54.72 28.19 10.46
N ILE A 24 -53.52 27.93 10.91
CA ILE A 24 -52.46 28.91 11.23
C ILE A 24 -52.16 29.78 10.01
N HIS A 25 -51.90 29.17 8.86
CA HIS A 25 -51.61 29.93 7.62
C HIS A 25 -52.80 30.82 7.21
N THR A 26 -54.02 30.32 7.28
CA THR A 26 -55.23 31.11 6.98
C THR A 26 -55.42 32.28 7.94
N THR A 27 -55.05 32.11 9.23
CA THR A 27 -55.16 33.17 10.24
C THR A 27 -54.02 34.19 10.11
N ILE A 28 -52.84 33.78 9.66
CA ILE A 28 -51.72 34.66 9.30
C ILE A 28 -52.10 35.57 8.12
N GLU A 29 -52.72 35.01 7.06
CA GLU A 29 -53.17 35.81 5.91
C GLU A 29 -54.22 36.82 6.31
N LYS A 30 -55.13 36.48 7.26
CA LYS A 30 -56.12 37.38 7.81
C LYS A 30 -55.58 38.36 8.86
N ASN A 31 -54.32 38.32 9.20
CA ASN A 31 -53.64 39.12 10.22
C ASN A 31 -54.32 39.07 11.62
N ASN A 32 -54.88 37.93 11.99
CA ASN A 32 -55.58 37.79 13.26
C ASN A 32 -54.71 37.07 14.30
N LEU A 33 -53.91 37.86 15.06
CA LEU A 33 -52.99 37.31 16.05
C LEU A 33 -53.66 36.48 17.12
N ARG A 34 -54.85 36.87 17.62
CA ARG A 34 -55.51 36.14 18.72
C ARG A 34 -55.95 34.76 18.28
N GLN A 35 -56.45 34.64 17.07
CA GLN A 35 -56.83 33.35 16.53
C GLN A 35 -55.58 32.50 16.18
N CYS A 36 -54.57 33.12 15.60
CA CYS A 36 -53.30 32.44 15.32
C CYS A 36 -52.70 31.83 16.59
N LEU A 37 -52.59 32.56 17.67
CA LEU A 37 -52.14 32.05 18.96
C LEU A 37 -53.00 30.89 19.47
N LYS A 38 -54.33 30.90 19.32
CA LYS A 38 -55.20 29.82 19.73
C LYS A 38 -54.96 28.56 18.95
N GLU A 39 -54.81 28.62 17.64
CA GLU A 39 -54.54 27.48 16.79
C GLU A 39 -53.13 26.93 17.06
N THR A 40 -52.13 27.80 17.26
CA THR A 40 -50.78 27.45 17.66
C THR A 40 -50.73 26.70 19.01
N PHE A 41 -51.55 27.17 19.99
CA PHE A 41 -51.69 26.45 21.27
C PHE A 41 -52.21 25.04 21.08
N THR A 42 -53.21 24.86 20.19
CA THR A 42 -53.74 23.53 19.88
C THR A 42 -52.73 22.65 19.24
N MET A 43 -51.96 23.14 18.27
CA MET A 43 -50.84 22.41 17.64
C MET A 43 -49.79 22.02 18.68
N LEU A 44 -49.33 22.92 19.49
CA LEU A 44 -48.27 22.69 20.50
C LEU A 44 -48.72 21.76 21.63
N ASN A 45 -50.04 21.55 21.84
CA ASN A 45 -50.54 20.57 22.79
C ASN A 45 -50.17 19.16 22.43
N GLU A 46 -49.99 18.85 21.15
CA GLU A 46 -49.51 17.50 20.70
C GLU A 46 -48.16 17.15 21.30
N LEU A 47 -47.27 18.13 21.56
CA LEU A 47 -45.99 17.91 22.21
C LEU A 47 -46.07 17.51 23.68
N ARG A 48 -47.27 17.47 24.26
CA ARG A 48 -47.49 17.01 25.65
C ARG A 48 -47.62 15.49 25.76
N THR A 49 -47.64 14.78 24.65
CA THR A 49 -47.71 13.31 24.64
C THR A 49 -46.60 12.63 25.45
N ASN A 50 -46.95 11.57 26.17
CA ASN A 50 -45.97 10.70 26.88
C ASN A 50 -45.86 9.32 26.19
N LYS A 51 -46.58 9.08 25.12
CA LYS A 51 -46.75 7.78 24.53
C LYS A 51 -45.76 7.45 23.43
N LEU A 52 -45.06 8.46 22.93
CA LEU A 52 -44.12 8.31 21.81
C LEU A 52 -42.73 7.94 22.32
N THR A 53 -42.07 7.08 21.53
CA THR A 53 -40.63 6.84 21.67
C THR A 53 -39.82 8.10 21.32
N PRO A 54 -38.58 8.26 21.78
CA PRO A 54 -37.76 9.45 21.47
C PRO A 54 -37.61 9.72 19.98
N LYS A 55 -37.50 8.68 19.17
CA LYS A 55 -37.42 8.79 17.71
C LYS A 55 -38.69 9.39 17.10
N ASN A 56 -39.84 8.82 17.50
CA ASN A 56 -41.16 9.28 16.99
C ASN A 56 -41.49 10.68 17.56
N TYR A 57 -41.08 10.97 18.78
CA TYR A 57 -41.19 12.33 19.33
C TYR A 57 -40.33 13.35 18.59
N TYR A 58 -39.14 12.95 18.12
CA TYR A 58 -38.31 13.82 17.28
C TYR A 58 -38.99 14.16 15.96
N HIS A 59 -39.64 13.20 15.29
CA HIS A 59 -40.43 13.48 14.08
C HIS A 59 -41.60 14.45 14.35
N LEU A 60 -42.32 14.23 15.44
CA LEU A 60 -43.38 15.14 15.85
C LEU A 60 -42.83 16.56 16.12
N TYR A 61 -41.72 16.63 16.86
CA TYR A 61 -41.03 17.91 17.16
C TYR A 61 -40.57 18.64 15.90
N THR A 62 -40.01 17.94 14.93
CA THR A 62 -39.51 18.54 13.68
C THR A 62 -40.65 19.16 12.89
N SER A 63 -41.80 18.49 12.76
CA SER A 63 -42.97 19.04 12.10
C SER A 63 -43.51 20.32 12.81
N VAL A 64 -43.50 20.29 14.14
CA VAL A 64 -43.89 21.49 14.92
C VAL A 64 -42.86 22.60 14.79
N PHE A 65 -41.57 22.25 14.77
CA PHE A 65 -40.48 23.22 14.62
C PHE A 65 -40.57 24.02 13.31
N ASP A 66 -40.88 23.33 12.21
CA ASP A 66 -41.06 23.97 10.90
C ASP A 66 -42.22 24.99 10.91
N GLU A 67 -43.36 24.60 11.50
CA GLU A 67 -44.51 25.52 11.65
C GLU A 67 -44.19 26.69 12.57
N MET A 68 -43.39 26.49 13.62
CA MET A 68 -42.98 27.57 14.51
C MET A 68 -42.10 28.62 13.82
N GLN A 69 -41.42 28.28 12.73
CA GLN A 69 -40.68 29.26 11.92
C GLN A 69 -41.65 30.22 11.21
N HIS A 70 -42.77 29.70 10.67
CA HIS A 70 -43.81 30.55 10.07
C HIS A 70 -44.42 31.50 11.09
N ILE A 71 -44.71 31.00 12.30
CA ILE A 71 -45.22 31.81 13.41
C ILE A 71 -44.21 32.86 13.85
N SER A 72 -42.93 32.51 13.92
CA SER A 72 -41.85 33.45 14.24
C SER A 72 -41.79 34.58 13.21
N ASN A 73 -41.92 34.30 11.93
CA ASN A 73 -41.93 35.29 10.88
C ASN A 73 -43.18 36.21 11.00
N PHE A 74 -44.34 35.61 11.27
CA PHE A 74 -45.58 36.42 11.50
C PHE A 74 -45.42 37.35 12.70
N PHE A 75 -44.86 36.89 13.80
CA PHE A 75 -44.58 37.76 14.95
C PHE A 75 -43.64 38.94 14.60
N LYS A 76 -42.63 38.71 13.79
CA LYS A 76 -41.72 39.76 13.28
C LYS A 76 -42.50 40.80 12.45
N GLU A 77 -43.42 40.35 11.60
CA GLU A 77 -44.26 41.26 10.80
C GLU A 77 -45.22 42.09 11.66
N GLU A 78 -45.85 41.50 12.68
CA GLU A 78 -46.73 42.22 13.61
C GLU A 78 -45.97 43.31 14.36
N ILE A 79 -44.74 43.08 14.75
CA ILE A 79 -43.90 44.09 15.38
C ILE A 79 -43.55 45.22 14.38
N LYS A 80 -43.23 44.94 13.16
CA LYS A 80 -42.99 45.91 12.09
C LYS A 80 -44.21 46.77 11.81
N ARG A 81 -45.42 46.26 12.03
CA ARG A 81 -46.71 46.97 11.93
C ARG A 81 -47.00 47.88 13.13
N GLY A 82 -46.09 47.92 14.13
CA GLY A 82 -46.18 48.82 15.28
C GLY A 82 -46.72 48.18 16.56
N ARG A 83 -46.93 46.89 16.62
CA ARG A 83 -47.33 46.22 17.86
C ARG A 83 -46.15 46.14 18.85
N ARG A 84 -46.43 46.41 20.13
CA ARG A 84 -45.42 46.35 21.18
C ARG A 84 -45.07 44.89 21.49
N ILE A 85 -43.78 44.54 21.51
CA ILE A 85 -43.32 43.17 21.81
C ILE A 85 -43.72 42.76 23.21
N ARG A 86 -43.76 43.68 24.17
CA ARG A 86 -44.16 43.42 25.54
C ARG A 86 -45.59 42.88 25.62
N ASP A 87 -46.51 43.44 24.84
CA ASP A 87 -47.91 43.01 24.77
C ASP A 87 -48.03 41.58 24.20
N LEU A 88 -47.12 41.25 23.24
CA LEU A 88 -47.03 39.87 22.69
C LEU A 88 -46.53 38.90 23.75
N TYR A 89 -45.44 39.24 24.45
CA TYR A 89 -44.84 38.43 25.50
C TYR A 89 -45.86 38.19 26.64
N ASP A 90 -46.59 39.20 27.10
CA ASP A 90 -47.63 39.07 28.10
C ASP A 90 -48.82 38.21 27.61
N SER A 91 -49.19 38.34 26.34
CA SER A 91 -50.27 37.51 25.75
C SER A 91 -49.92 36.01 25.70
N VAL A 92 -48.69 35.70 25.47
CA VAL A 92 -48.19 34.33 25.44
C VAL A 92 -48.14 33.72 26.84
N GLN A 93 -47.85 34.48 27.86
CA GLN A 93 -47.83 33.98 29.27
C GLN A 93 -49.19 33.54 29.77
N GLN A 94 -50.29 34.03 29.21
CA GLN A 94 -51.65 33.60 29.56
C GLN A 94 -52.02 32.18 29.16
N SER A 95 -51.11 31.44 28.46
CA SER A 95 -51.38 30.07 28.10
C SER A 95 -51.60 29.15 29.32
N MET A 96 -52.60 28.28 29.24
CA MET A 96 -52.96 27.38 30.31
C MET A 96 -51.96 26.25 30.58
N TYR A 97 -51.32 25.77 29.53
CA TYR A 97 -50.41 24.63 29.58
C TYR A 97 -48.94 25.04 29.48
N ILE A 98 -48.11 24.37 30.26
CA ILE A 98 -46.68 24.73 30.38
C ILE A 98 -45.94 24.52 29.06
N ILE A 99 -46.12 23.42 28.33
CA ILE A 99 -45.34 23.11 27.12
C ILE A 99 -45.62 24.14 26.00
N PRO A 100 -46.85 24.37 25.57
CA PRO A 100 -47.15 25.43 24.58
C PRO A 100 -46.63 26.77 24.99
N ARG A 101 -46.78 27.15 26.28
CA ARG A 101 -46.26 28.39 26.83
C ARG A 101 -44.77 28.54 26.65
N MET A 102 -43.98 27.48 26.93
CA MET A 102 -42.55 27.53 26.81
C MET A 102 -42.12 27.78 25.37
N TYR A 103 -42.64 27.02 24.39
CA TYR A 103 -42.29 27.19 22.98
C TYR A 103 -42.59 28.64 22.48
N LEU A 104 -43.77 29.17 22.84
CA LEU A 104 -44.15 30.51 22.42
C LEU A 104 -43.35 31.59 23.17
N LEU A 105 -43.03 31.40 24.45
CA LEU A 105 -42.14 32.31 25.19
C LEU A 105 -40.74 32.35 24.60
N ILE A 106 -40.21 31.23 24.24
CA ILE A 106 -38.89 31.13 23.58
C ILE A 106 -38.94 31.87 22.24
N THR A 107 -39.98 31.66 21.43
CA THR A 107 -40.14 32.31 20.14
C THR A 107 -40.25 33.81 20.29
N SER A 108 -41.16 34.29 21.16
CA SER A 108 -41.34 35.74 21.42
C SER A 108 -40.11 36.38 22.07
N GLY A 109 -39.44 35.64 22.98
CA GLY A 109 -38.19 36.12 23.61
C GLY A 109 -37.04 36.23 22.62
N SER A 110 -36.93 35.27 21.69
CA SER A 110 -35.92 35.33 20.63
C SER A 110 -36.11 36.53 19.71
N ILE A 111 -37.37 36.92 19.41
CA ILE A 111 -37.70 38.11 18.62
C ILE A 111 -37.49 39.37 19.44
N TYR A 112 -37.75 39.29 20.75
CA TYR A 112 -37.49 40.40 21.66
C TYR A 112 -36.02 40.79 21.68
N ILE A 113 -35.11 39.82 21.76
CA ILE A 113 -33.68 40.07 21.69
C ILE A 113 -33.28 40.71 20.35
N GLU A 114 -33.84 40.26 19.23
CA GLU A 114 -33.55 40.79 17.89
C GLU A 114 -33.92 42.28 17.75
N ASN A 115 -35.03 42.74 18.37
CA ASN A 115 -35.51 44.09 18.28
C ASN A 115 -34.96 45.02 19.41
N TYR A 116 -34.63 44.44 20.57
CA TYR A 116 -34.10 45.19 21.72
C TYR A 116 -32.81 44.50 22.25
N PRO A 117 -31.70 44.65 21.57
CA PRO A 117 -30.43 44.01 21.95
C PRO A 117 -30.00 44.32 23.39
N LYS A 118 -30.32 45.52 23.92
CA LYS A 118 -29.98 45.93 25.30
C LYS A 118 -30.61 45.04 26.38
N SER A 119 -31.68 44.35 26.12
CA SER A 119 -32.36 43.45 27.06
C SER A 119 -31.96 41.99 26.88
N CYS A 120 -31.00 41.68 26.01
CA CYS A 120 -30.62 40.30 25.67
C CYS A 120 -30.25 39.48 26.90
N ARG A 121 -29.40 40.00 27.78
CA ARG A 121 -28.98 39.36 29.02
C ARG A 121 -30.14 38.94 29.90
N GLU A 122 -31.07 39.88 30.19
CA GLU A 122 -32.22 39.62 31.06
C GLU A 122 -33.13 38.53 30.46
N VAL A 123 -33.43 38.65 29.15
CA VAL A 123 -34.33 37.73 28.46
C VAL A 123 -33.73 36.31 28.39
N ILE A 124 -32.42 36.18 28.12
CA ILE A 124 -31.76 34.86 28.06
C ILE A 124 -31.82 34.14 29.40
N PHE A 125 -31.49 34.83 30.50
CA PHE A 125 -31.52 34.23 31.83
C PHE A 125 -32.93 33.95 32.32
N ASP A 126 -33.92 34.83 31.99
CA ASP A 126 -35.33 34.56 32.28
C ASP A 126 -35.83 33.31 31.54
N LEU A 127 -35.59 33.20 30.25
CA LEU A 127 -35.96 32.02 29.48
C LEU A 127 -35.31 30.75 30.02
N LEU A 128 -34.02 30.82 30.39
CA LEU A 128 -33.30 29.67 30.98
C LEU A 128 -33.92 29.24 32.32
N ALA A 129 -34.33 30.25 33.15
CA ALA A 129 -34.99 29.97 34.43
C ALA A 129 -36.39 29.36 34.25
N VAL A 130 -37.17 29.90 33.31
CA VAL A 130 -38.53 29.42 33.04
C VAL A 130 -38.54 28.00 32.48
N VAL A 131 -37.62 27.68 31.56
CA VAL A 131 -37.50 26.31 30.97
C VAL A 131 -37.11 25.25 32.02
N LYS A 132 -36.45 25.64 33.15
CA LYS A 132 -36.23 24.73 34.28
C LYS A 132 -37.51 24.14 34.85
N GLY A 133 -38.67 24.76 34.67
CA GLY A 133 -39.98 24.23 35.07
C GLY A 133 -40.40 22.95 34.34
N VAL A 134 -39.81 22.64 33.20
CA VAL A 134 -40.15 21.44 32.43
C VAL A 134 -39.30 20.27 32.95
N GLN A 135 -39.83 19.49 33.88
CA GLN A 135 -39.12 18.42 34.59
C GLN A 135 -39.16 17.04 33.86
N ASN A 136 -40.06 16.86 32.90
CA ASN A 136 -40.11 15.62 32.14
C ASN A 136 -38.84 15.53 31.24
N PRO A 137 -38.05 14.41 31.29
CA PRO A 137 -36.78 14.34 30.62
C PRO A 137 -36.86 14.57 29.10
N ILE A 138 -37.76 13.88 28.40
CA ILE A 138 -37.89 14.01 26.94
C ILE A 138 -38.34 15.40 26.55
N ARG A 139 -39.44 15.87 27.11
CA ARG A 139 -39.99 17.21 26.79
C ARG A 139 -39.01 18.31 27.18
N GLY A 140 -38.36 18.17 28.35
CA GLY A 140 -37.37 19.14 28.81
C GLY A 140 -36.15 19.21 27.89
N LEU A 141 -35.64 18.10 27.36
CA LEU A 141 -34.55 18.07 26.39
C LEU A 141 -34.93 18.79 25.10
N PHE A 142 -36.10 18.48 24.52
CA PHE A 142 -36.55 19.13 23.28
C PHE A 142 -36.84 20.64 23.48
N THR A 143 -37.41 21.03 24.61
CA THR A 143 -37.65 22.44 24.88
C THR A 143 -36.36 23.23 25.02
N ARG A 144 -35.33 22.68 25.70
CA ARG A 144 -34.00 23.26 25.80
C ARG A 144 -33.24 23.31 24.49
N TYR A 145 -33.40 22.27 23.68
CA TYR A 145 -32.87 22.21 22.34
C TYR A 145 -33.50 23.30 21.46
N TYR A 146 -34.83 23.48 21.56
CA TYR A 146 -35.54 24.54 20.89
C TYR A 146 -35.05 25.93 21.32
N LEU A 147 -34.80 26.10 22.62
CA LEU A 147 -34.24 27.34 23.18
C LEU A 147 -32.89 27.66 22.55
N LEU A 148 -31.98 26.71 22.55
CA LEU A 148 -30.66 26.88 21.96
C LEU A 148 -30.72 27.22 20.46
N LYS A 149 -31.54 26.51 19.69
CA LYS A 149 -31.70 26.77 18.25
C LYS A 149 -32.33 28.13 17.94
N SER A 150 -33.36 28.56 18.71
CA SER A 150 -34.07 29.82 18.50
C SER A 150 -33.21 31.06 18.81
N ILE A 151 -32.23 30.91 19.71
CA ILE A 151 -31.39 32.02 20.16
C ILE A 151 -29.98 31.96 19.53
N LYS A 152 -29.64 30.89 18.83
CA LYS A 152 -28.30 30.62 18.30
C LYS A 152 -27.57 31.83 17.72
N ASP A 153 -28.20 32.57 16.83
CA ASP A 153 -27.59 33.68 16.10
C ASP A 153 -27.82 35.05 16.74
N LYS A 154 -28.42 35.07 17.95
CA LYS A 154 -28.81 36.27 18.69
C LYS A 154 -28.08 36.41 20.01
N LEU A 155 -27.12 35.58 20.28
CA LEU A 155 -26.27 35.63 21.46
C LEU A 155 -25.12 36.63 21.26
N PRO A 156 -24.73 37.36 22.33
CA PRO A 156 -23.55 38.21 22.33
C PRO A 156 -22.29 37.44 21.97
N ASP A 157 -21.55 37.85 20.89
CA ASP A 157 -20.28 37.28 20.46
C ASP A 157 -19.30 38.43 20.11
N LYS A 158 -18.10 38.15 19.63
CA LYS A 158 -17.00 39.09 19.43
C LYS A 158 -17.35 40.33 18.53
N ASN A 159 -18.23 40.19 17.56
CA ASN A 159 -18.60 41.21 16.59
C ASN A 159 -19.97 41.87 16.90
N ASN A 160 -20.25 42.14 18.14
CA ASN A 160 -21.59 42.47 18.58
C ASN A 160 -22.08 43.92 18.36
N ILE A 161 -23.37 43.99 17.97
CA ILE A 161 -24.22 45.15 17.97
C ILE A 161 -24.65 45.52 19.41
N TYR A 162 -24.31 44.69 20.39
CA TYR A 162 -24.73 44.84 21.79
C TYR A 162 -23.74 45.73 22.53
N ASP A 163 -24.21 46.94 22.92
CA ASP A 163 -23.49 47.74 23.91
C ASP A 163 -23.37 46.96 25.22
N ASN A 164 -22.43 47.31 26.10
CA ASN A 164 -22.15 46.63 27.37
C ASN A 164 -23.39 46.39 28.24
N GLU A 165 -24.50 47.10 28.02
CA GLU A 165 -25.80 46.93 28.71
C GLU A 165 -26.54 45.67 28.25
N GLY A 166 -26.34 45.18 27.00
CA GLY A 166 -27.07 44.05 26.41
C GLY A 166 -26.49 42.66 26.74
N GLY A 167 -25.36 42.62 27.44
CA GLY A 167 -24.69 41.37 27.79
C GLY A 167 -23.33 41.23 27.14
N ASN A 168 -22.50 40.44 27.77
CA ASN A 168 -21.11 40.16 27.34
C ASN A 168 -20.96 38.74 26.82
N PHE A 169 -19.81 38.48 26.19
CA PHE A 169 -19.40 37.13 25.77
C PHE A 169 -19.48 36.11 26.93
N ASP A 170 -19.13 36.50 28.15
CA ASP A 170 -19.23 35.67 29.37
C ASP A 170 -20.66 35.25 29.68
N ASP A 171 -21.67 36.10 29.40
CA ASP A 171 -23.07 35.74 29.61
C ASP A 171 -23.52 34.67 28.62
N THR A 172 -23.04 34.73 27.38
CA THR A 172 -23.23 33.67 26.38
C THR A 172 -22.62 32.36 26.84
N LEU A 173 -21.38 32.39 27.34
CA LEU A 173 -20.72 31.19 27.88
C LEU A 173 -21.50 30.60 29.03
N LYS A 174 -21.93 31.43 30.00
CA LYS A 174 -22.75 31.01 31.15
C LYS A 174 -24.06 30.37 30.68
N PHE A 175 -24.75 30.99 29.73
CA PHE A 175 -26.00 30.50 29.19
C PHE A 175 -25.84 29.10 28.59
N ILE A 176 -24.86 28.91 27.66
CA ILE A 176 -24.69 27.63 26.98
C ILE A 176 -24.22 26.54 27.94
N ILE A 177 -23.29 26.85 28.87
CA ILE A 177 -22.80 25.89 29.85
C ILE A 177 -23.91 25.48 30.82
N GLN A 178 -24.74 26.41 31.31
CA GLN A 178 -25.88 26.07 32.16
C GLN A 178 -26.91 25.23 31.41
N ASN A 179 -27.19 25.54 30.13
CA ASN A 179 -28.11 24.77 29.33
C ASN A 179 -27.55 23.31 29.11
N LEU A 180 -26.25 23.17 28.87
CA LEU A 180 -25.60 21.90 28.76
C LEU A 180 -25.72 21.06 30.06
N ASP A 181 -25.44 21.67 31.22
CA ASP A 181 -25.52 20.97 32.51
C ASP A 181 -26.94 20.45 32.79
N GLU A 182 -27.93 21.30 32.61
CA GLU A 182 -29.35 20.93 32.80
C GLU A 182 -29.81 19.88 31.77
N MET A 183 -29.41 20.00 30.52
CA MET A 183 -29.71 18.97 29.49
C MET A 183 -29.06 17.63 29.84
N ASN A 184 -27.83 17.64 30.28
CA ASN A 184 -27.12 16.42 30.70
C ASN A 184 -27.81 15.77 31.89
N ARG A 185 -28.24 16.53 32.89
CA ARG A 185 -28.99 16.02 34.04
C ARG A 185 -30.32 15.39 33.63
N LEU A 186 -31.07 16.00 32.74
CA LEU A 186 -32.31 15.44 32.21
C LEU A 186 -32.06 14.14 31.41
N TRP A 187 -30.97 14.12 30.63
CA TRP A 187 -30.61 12.95 29.85
C TRP A 187 -30.25 11.75 30.72
N ILE A 188 -29.52 11.96 31.80
CA ILE A 188 -29.18 10.92 32.79
C ILE A 188 -30.46 10.39 33.46
N ARG A 189 -31.41 11.28 33.80
CA ARG A 189 -32.70 10.89 34.44
C ARG A 189 -33.53 9.92 33.59
N LEU A 190 -33.34 9.86 32.28
CA LEU A 190 -34.06 8.91 31.42
C LEU A 190 -33.82 7.45 31.79
N SER A 191 -32.65 7.10 32.34
CA SER A 191 -32.28 5.75 32.73
C SER A 191 -32.28 5.52 34.22
N MET A 192 -32.54 6.53 35.05
CA MET A 192 -32.56 6.39 36.48
C MET A 192 -33.76 5.56 36.96
N GLY A 193 -33.50 4.63 37.90
CA GLY A 193 -34.53 3.83 38.56
C GLY A 193 -35.08 2.66 37.75
N VAL A 194 -34.46 2.33 36.63
CA VAL A 194 -34.91 1.23 35.73
C VAL A 194 -33.88 0.11 35.78
N ILE A 195 -34.34 -1.15 35.82
CA ILE A 195 -33.47 -2.35 35.93
C ILE A 195 -33.82 -3.36 34.81
N GLY A 196 -32.86 -4.15 34.40
CA GLY A 196 -33.05 -5.24 33.43
C GLY A 196 -33.20 -4.81 31.98
N GLU A 197 -34.13 -5.43 31.24
CA GLU A 197 -34.37 -5.17 29.80
C GLU A 197 -34.85 -3.76 29.54
N GLU A 198 -35.64 -3.19 30.45
CA GLU A 198 -36.10 -1.81 30.30
C GLU A 198 -34.95 -0.80 30.37
N LYS A 199 -33.91 -1.10 31.14
CA LYS A 199 -32.69 -0.28 31.15
C LYS A 199 -32.01 -0.26 29.79
N LYS A 200 -31.90 -1.41 29.11
CA LYS A 200 -31.31 -1.49 27.76
C LYS A 200 -32.11 -0.66 26.75
N LEU A 201 -33.44 -0.72 26.84
CA LEU A 201 -34.31 0.08 25.98
C LEU A 201 -34.11 1.58 26.23
N ARG A 202 -34.04 2.01 27.50
CA ARG A 202 -33.80 3.40 27.86
C ARG A 202 -32.41 3.89 27.46
N GLU A 203 -31.40 3.03 27.52
CA GLU A 203 -30.06 3.36 27.00
C GLU A 203 -30.04 3.53 25.47
N LYS A 204 -30.85 2.73 24.76
CA LYS A 204 -31.06 2.94 23.31
C LYS A 204 -31.73 4.28 23.05
N ASP A 205 -32.80 4.61 23.77
CA ASP A 205 -33.48 5.89 23.70
C ASP A 205 -32.52 7.07 23.98
N ARG A 206 -31.65 6.92 24.99
CA ARG A 206 -30.60 7.92 25.29
C ARG A 206 -29.61 8.10 24.17
N ASN A 207 -29.17 7.00 23.53
CA ASN A 207 -28.28 7.09 22.40
C ASN A 207 -28.86 7.84 21.20
N GLU A 208 -30.18 7.71 20.97
CA GLU A 208 -30.89 8.47 19.93
C GLU A 208 -30.94 9.98 20.24
N LEU A 209 -31.05 10.33 21.51
CA LEU A 209 -31.15 11.74 21.95
C LEU A 209 -29.79 12.44 22.18
N LYS A 210 -28.65 11.73 22.13
CA LYS A 210 -27.35 12.31 22.47
C LYS A 210 -26.98 13.57 21.64
N ILE A 211 -27.40 13.61 20.38
CA ILE A 211 -27.13 14.72 19.46
C ILE A 211 -27.68 16.04 19.99
N LEU A 212 -28.84 16.01 20.68
CA LEU A 212 -29.46 17.21 21.24
C LEU A 212 -28.56 17.86 22.29
N ILE A 213 -27.85 17.04 23.08
CA ILE A 213 -26.94 17.52 24.10
C ILE A 213 -25.63 18.03 23.48
N GLY A 214 -25.09 17.29 22.53
CA GLY A 214 -23.86 17.64 21.82
C GLY A 214 -23.91 18.95 21.09
N GLU A 215 -25.10 19.41 20.65
CA GLU A 215 -25.28 20.69 19.98
C GLU A 215 -24.84 21.89 20.84
N ASN A 216 -24.92 21.81 22.18
CA ASN A 216 -24.40 22.84 23.06
C ASN A 216 -22.88 22.99 22.93
N ILE A 217 -22.15 21.86 22.88
CA ILE A 217 -20.68 21.86 22.70
C ILE A 217 -20.31 22.37 21.31
N THR A 218 -21.03 21.93 20.29
CA THR A 218 -20.84 22.40 18.89
C THR A 218 -21.08 23.91 18.81
N ARG A 219 -22.10 24.46 19.52
CA ARG A 219 -22.35 25.90 19.55
C ARG A 219 -21.22 26.61 20.28
N LEU A 220 -20.73 26.12 21.40
CA LEU A 220 -19.57 26.68 22.10
C LEU A 220 -18.36 26.78 21.19
N ALA A 221 -18.08 25.70 20.45
CA ALA A 221 -16.95 25.63 19.52
C ALA A 221 -17.08 26.60 18.32
N SER A 222 -18.31 26.98 17.95
CA SER A 222 -18.60 27.90 16.84
C SER A 222 -18.59 29.38 17.20
N LEU A 223 -18.33 29.73 18.46
CA LEU A 223 -18.28 31.13 18.90
C LEU A 223 -17.00 31.82 18.43
N GLU A 224 -17.12 32.96 17.74
CA GLU A 224 -15.98 33.72 17.21
C GLU A 224 -15.12 34.35 18.32
N GLY A 225 -15.72 34.69 19.46
CA GLY A 225 -15.05 35.27 20.62
C GLY A 225 -14.22 34.24 21.44
N LEU A 226 -14.29 32.95 21.12
CA LEU A 226 -13.61 31.91 21.88
C LEU A 226 -12.13 31.84 21.52
N SER A 227 -11.27 32.48 22.33
CA SER A 227 -9.82 32.32 22.22
C SER A 227 -9.32 31.08 22.99
N ASN A 228 -8.13 30.61 22.63
CA ASN A 228 -7.48 29.48 23.32
C ASN A 228 -7.33 29.74 24.84
N GLU A 229 -7.01 30.99 25.25
CA GLU A 229 -6.87 31.35 26.66
C GLU A 229 -8.18 31.22 27.43
N ILE A 230 -9.30 31.72 26.85
CA ILE A 230 -10.63 31.65 27.46
C ILE A 230 -11.08 30.20 27.54
N TYR A 231 -10.82 29.40 26.47
CA TYR A 231 -11.12 27.99 26.46
C TYR A 231 -10.42 27.27 27.61
N GLN A 232 -9.12 27.47 27.74
CA GLN A 232 -8.30 26.81 28.74
C GLN A 232 -8.67 27.20 30.18
N ARG A 233 -8.94 28.46 30.42
CA ARG A 233 -9.18 28.98 31.80
C ARG A 233 -10.61 28.82 32.26
N GLU A 234 -11.59 29.00 31.38
CA GLU A 234 -13.00 29.09 31.80
C GLU A 234 -13.89 28.02 31.24
N VAL A 235 -13.80 27.70 29.95
CA VAL A 235 -14.76 26.81 29.28
C VAL A 235 -14.47 25.36 29.61
N LEU A 236 -13.26 24.89 29.31
CA LEU A 236 -12.88 23.49 29.50
C LEU A 236 -13.01 23.01 30.94
N PRO A 237 -12.52 23.72 31.98
CA PRO A 237 -12.66 23.25 33.35
C PRO A 237 -14.12 23.10 33.79
N LYS A 238 -15.03 24.01 33.34
CA LYS A 238 -16.45 23.93 33.67
C LYS A 238 -17.11 22.71 33.00
N ILE A 239 -16.78 22.44 31.72
CA ILE A 239 -17.32 21.29 31.01
C ILE A 239 -16.79 19.99 31.61
N LEU A 240 -15.47 19.90 31.91
CA LEU A 240 -14.88 18.72 32.54
C LEU A 240 -15.47 18.44 33.93
N ASN A 241 -15.80 19.48 34.70
CA ASN A 241 -16.49 19.32 35.98
C ASN A 241 -17.90 18.74 35.81
N ILE A 242 -18.68 19.21 34.81
CA ILE A 242 -20.00 18.65 34.50
C ILE A 242 -19.88 17.17 34.16
N ILE A 243 -18.84 16.79 33.38
CA ILE A 243 -18.60 15.39 33.00
C ILE A 243 -18.27 14.55 34.20
N ILE A 244 -17.34 14.99 35.08
CA ILE A 244 -16.92 14.25 36.26
C ILE A 244 -18.09 14.09 37.26
N GLU A 245 -18.88 15.15 37.50
CA GLU A 245 -20.03 15.14 38.42
C GLU A 245 -21.17 14.25 37.94
N SER A 246 -21.28 14.03 36.63
CA SER A 246 -22.37 13.25 36.02
C SER A 246 -22.37 11.78 36.50
N LYS A 247 -21.23 11.17 36.77
CA LYS A 247 -21.04 9.79 37.18
C LYS A 247 -21.82 8.74 36.37
N ASP A 248 -22.07 9.02 35.13
CA ASP A 248 -22.83 8.19 34.20
C ASP A 248 -21.96 7.83 32.99
N GLN A 249 -21.84 6.54 32.70
CA GLN A 249 -20.96 6.01 31.64
C GLN A 249 -21.22 6.65 30.26
N LEU A 250 -22.48 6.63 29.83
CA LEU A 250 -22.86 7.10 28.49
C LEU A 250 -22.64 8.63 28.33
N SER A 251 -22.97 9.38 29.40
CA SER A 251 -22.76 10.81 29.42
C SER A 251 -21.30 11.18 29.38
N GLN A 252 -20.47 10.54 30.20
CA GLN A 252 -19.03 10.79 30.25
C GLN A 252 -18.37 10.45 28.91
N GLN A 253 -18.69 9.28 28.37
CA GLN A 253 -18.15 8.83 27.06
C GLN A 253 -18.48 9.84 25.96
N TYR A 254 -19.77 10.16 25.77
CA TYR A 254 -20.22 11.00 24.68
C TYR A 254 -19.73 12.45 24.80
N LEU A 255 -19.78 13.05 25.98
CA LEU A 255 -19.33 14.43 26.16
C LEU A 255 -17.82 14.56 25.97
N MET A 256 -17.01 13.57 26.38
CA MET A 256 -15.57 13.55 26.08
C MET A 256 -15.30 13.43 24.59
N GLU A 257 -16.03 12.56 23.88
CA GLU A 257 -15.97 12.48 22.43
C GLU A 257 -16.32 13.81 21.77
N CYS A 258 -17.38 14.49 22.24
CA CYS A 258 -17.76 15.82 21.74
C CYS A 258 -16.67 16.86 21.96
N ILE A 259 -16.00 16.88 23.10
CA ILE A 259 -14.89 17.82 23.36
C ILE A 259 -13.76 17.56 22.36
N ILE A 260 -13.37 16.31 22.19
CA ILE A 260 -12.28 15.92 21.29
C ILE A 260 -12.60 16.36 19.85
N HIS A 261 -13.86 16.19 19.40
CA HIS A 261 -14.21 16.39 17.99
C HIS A 261 -14.69 17.81 17.63
N ALA A 262 -15.35 18.51 18.54
CA ALA A 262 -15.99 19.79 18.24
C ALA A 262 -15.00 20.96 18.25
N PHE A 263 -14.07 20.99 19.19
CA PHE A 263 -13.12 22.11 19.31
C PHE A 263 -11.95 22.02 18.32
N PRO A 264 -11.32 23.16 17.96
CA PRO A 264 -10.12 23.18 17.13
C PRO A 264 -8.99 22.35 17.73
N ASP A 265 -8.17 21.76 16.85
CA ASP A 265 -7.09 20.85 17.27
C ASP A 265 -5.98 21.55 18.06
N GLU A 266 -5.77 22.84 17.79
CA GLU A 266 -4.84 23.70 18.54
C GLU A 266 -5.24 23.81 20.02
N PHE A 267 -6.54 23.86 20.30
CA PHE A 267 -7.08 23.91 21.66
C PHE A 267 -6.84 22.55 22.39
N ASN A 268 -7.04 21.45 21.66
CA ASN A 268 -6.81 20.11 22.20
C ASN A 268 -5.33 19.89 22.57
N ILE A 269 -4.39 20.38 21.78
CA ILE A 269 -2.95 20.30 22.08
C ILE A 269 -2.61 21.13 23.32
N SER A 270 -3.10 22.36 23.39
CA SER A 270 -2.81 23.27 24.51
C SER A 270 -3.38 22.79 25.84
N CYS A 271 -4.46 22.01 25.81
CA CYS A 271 -5.16 21.52 26.99
C CYS A 271 -5.06 20.01 27.22
N LEU A 272 -4.13 19.36 26.54
CA LEU A 272 -3.96 17.89 26.57
C LEU A 272 -3.85 17.34 27.99
N ASP A 273 -3.07 17.99 28.86
CA ASP A 273 -2.91 17.60 30.26
C ASP A 273 -4.25 17.61 31.02
N SER A 274 -5.05 18.65 30.88
CA SER A 274 -6.36 18.77 31.52
C SER A 274 -7.34 17.69 31.05
N ILE A 275 -7.34 17.37 29.75
CA ILE A 275 -8.17 16.32 29.15
C ILE A 275 -7.74 14.95 29.66
N LEU A 276 -6.43 14.62 29.65
CA LEU A 276 -5.92 13.35 30.11
C LEU A 276 -6.05 13.16 31.62
N ASN A 277 -5.88 14.20 32.43
CA ASN A 277 -6.13 14.14 33.88
C ASN A 277 -7.61 13.95 34.20
N CYS A 278 -8.53 14.44 33.37
CA CYS A 278 -9.96 14.16 33.52
C CYS A 278 -10.26 12.67 33.32
N THR A 279 -9.61 11.99 32.35
CA THR A 279 -9.84 10.55 32.08
C THR A 279 -9.56 9.68 33.31
N LYS A 280 -8.63 10.07 34.19
CA LYS A 280 -8.31 9.38 35.44
C LYS A 280 -9.46 9.46 36.50
N LYS A 281 -10.40 10.42 36.33
CA LYS A 281 -11.52 10.67 37.25
C LYS A 281 -12.87 10.14 36.76
N LEU A 282 -12.88 9.56 35.56
CA LEU A 282 -14.08 8.99 34.95
C LEU A 282 -14.43 7.66 35.64
N VAL A 283 -15.68 7.21 35.43
CA VAL A 283 -16.13 5.91 35.93
C VAL A 283 -15.43 4.79 35.18
N SER A 284 -15.03 3.72 35.84
CA SER A 284 -14.30 2.57 35.31
C SER A 284 -14.96 1.91 34.09
N SER A 285 -16.28 2.02 33.94
CA SER A 285 -17.05 1.50 32.82
C SER A 285 -16.93 2.32 31.52
N VAL A 286 -16.32 3.51 31.57
CA VAL A 286 -16.08 4.35 30.38
C VAL A 286 -14.97 3.74 29.52
N ASP A 287 -15.16 3.70 28.21
CA ASP A 287 -14.17 3.16 27.28
C ASP A 287 -13.07 4.21 26.98
N ILE A 288 -12.15 4.36 27.94
CA ILE A 288 -11.04 5.31 27.86
C ILE A 288 -10.15 5.04 26.64
N LYS A 289 -10.02 3.76 26.22
CA LYS A 289 -9.21 3.34 25.09
C LYS A 289 -9.69 3.97 23.78
N ASN A 290 -11.01 3.93 23.52
CA ASN A 290 -11.60 4.58 22.35
C ASN A 290 -11.40 6.10 22.36
N LEU A 291 -11.45 6.73 23.55
CA LEU A 291 -11.18 8.17 23.68
C LEU A 291 -9.73 8.50 23.29
N PHE A 292 -8.76 7.69 23.72
CA PHE A 292 -7.36 7.85 23.34
C PHE A 292 -7.15 7.66 21.84
N ILE A 293 -7.77 6.64 21.25
CA ILE A 293 -7.68 6.40 19.79
C ILE A 293 -8.21 7.63 19.05
N GLY A 294 -9.41 8.11 19.38
CA GLY A 294 -10.03 9.27 18.73
C GLY A 294 -9.19 10.54 18.85
N LEU A 295 -8.65 10.81 20.04
CA LEU A 295 -7.80 11.97 20.30
C LEU A 295 -6.50 11.91 19.49
N LEU A 296 -5.79 10.79 19.56
CA LEU A 296 -4.49 10.63 18.89
C LEU A 296 -4.61 10.59 17.37
N GLU A 297 -5.68 9.99 16.84
CA GLU A 297 -5.94 10.01 15.39
C GLU A 297 -6.24 11.42 14.89
N LYS A 298 -7.02 12.20 15.66
CA LYS A 298 -7.33 13.58 15.31
C LYS A 298 -6.07 14.44 15.34
N LEU A 299 -5.27 14.36 16.40
CA LEU A 299 -4.00 15.06 16.52
C LEU A 299 -3.01 14.66 15.42
N SER A 300 -2.94 13.38 15.06
CA SER A 300 -2.09 12.89 13.97
C SER A 300 -2.47 13.49 12.62
N LYS A 301 -3.77 13.61 12.32
CA LYS A 301 -4.27 14.23 11.10
C LYS A 301 -3.94 15.73 11.05
N PHE A 302 -4.12 16.42 12.18
CA PHE A 302 -3.82 17.83 12.29
C PHE A 302 -2.33 18.13 12.06
N VAL A 303 -1.45 17.39 12.72
CA VAL A 303 0.01 17.54 12.55
C VAL A 303 0.46 17.22 11.13
N LYS A 304 -0.18 16.24 10.48
CA LYS A 304 0.14 15.92 9.09
C LYS A 304 -0.20 17.06 8.11
N ASN A 305 -1.25 17.83 8.41
CA ASN A 305 -1.79 18.84 7.51
C ASN A 305 -1.29 20.28 7.79
N SER A 306 -0.63 20.52 8.93
CA SER A 306 -0.18 21.85 9.36
C SER A 306 1.26 21.86 9.85
N ASP A 307 2.11 22.62 9.19
CA ASP A 307 3.53 22.74 9.61
C ASP A 307 3.66 23.55 10.91
N ALA A 308 2.77 24.54 11.16
CA ALA A 308 2.72 25.26 12.42
C ALA A 308 2.39 24.35 13.62
N ALA A 309 1.54 23.35 13.42
CA ALA A 309 1.24 22.33 14.44
C ALA A 309 2.46 21.47 14.75
N LYS A 310 3.27 21.12 13.74
CA LYS A 310 4.53 20.37 13.95
C LYS A 310 5.48 21.17 14.82
N GLU A 311 5.66 22.45 14.56
CA GLU A 311 6.53 23.33 15.36
C GLU A 311 6.04 23.48 16.81
N GLN A 312 4.73 23.62 17.04
CA GLN A 312 4.16 23.66 18.39
C GLN A 312 4.43 22.37 19.18
N ILE A 313 4.27 21.23 18.55
CA ILE A 313 4.53 19.93 19.19
C ILE A 313 6.02 19.73 19.40
N LEU A 314 6.88 20.14 18.48
CA LEU A 314 8.34 20.06 18.63
C LEU A 314 8.82 20.89 19.81
N ASN A 315 8.32 22.12 19.96
CA ASN A 315 8.69 23.00 21.08
C ASN A 315 8.24 22.45 22.44
N ASN A 316 7.14 21.72 22.50
CA ASN A 316 6.57 21.14 23.73
C ASN A 316 6.70 19.60 23.79
N SER A 317 7.50 18.99 22.93
CA SER A 317 7.58 17.53 22.75
C SER A 317 7.81 16.78 24.05
N ASN A 318 8.78 17.19 24.86
CA ASN A 318 9.13 16.51 26.10
C ASN A 318 7.96 16.48 27.10
N THR A 319 7.19 17.56 27.21
CA THR A 319 6.03 17.63 28.12
C THR A 319 4.86 16.81 27.59
N ILE A 320 4.52 16.93 26.33
CA ILE A 320 3.41 16.19 25.68
C ILE A 320 3.64 14.68 25.76
N PHE A 321 4.83 14.22 25.38
CA PHE A 321 5.14 12.79 25.41
C PHE A 321 5.30 12.23 26.82
N SER A 322 5.76 13.02 27.81
CA SER A 322 5.79 12.58 29.22
C SER A 322 4.39 12.39 29.78
N ILE A 323 3.45 13.29 29.48
CA ILE A 323 2.05 13.19 29.92
C ILE A 323 1.37 11.98 29.24
N LEU A 324 1.61 11.77 27.94
CA LEU A 324 1.06 10.60 27.22
C LEU A 324 1.62 9.29 27.79
N LYS A 325 2.96 9.20 28.04
CA LYS A 325 3.56 8.01 28.66
C LYS A 325 2.92 7.69 30.02
N GLU A 326 2.81 8.68 30.90
CA GLU A 326 2.18 8.49 32.20
C GLU A 326 0.73 8.02 32.10
N SER A 327 -0.01 8.56 31.14
CA SER A 327 -1.42 8.19 30.91
C SER A 327 -1.55 6.76 30.39
N PHE A 328 -0.67 6.31 29.47
CA PHE A 328 -0.63 4.93 28.99
C PHE A 328 -0.18 3.94 30.07
N ASP A 329 0.83 4.29 30.89
CA ASP A 329 1.26 3.47 32.03
C ASP A 329 0.13 3.26 33.03
N ASN A 330 -0.62 4.31 33.37
CA ASN A 330 -1.78 4.22 34.24
C ASN A 330 -2.89 3.36 33.63
N LEU A 331 -3.17 3.51 32.34
CA LEU A 331 -4.17 2.71 31.65
C LEU A 331 -3.84 1.22 31.66
N ILE A 332 -2.57 0.84 31.54
CA ILE A 332 -2.12 -0.55 31.62
C ILE A 332 -2.20 -1.06 33.07
N LYS A 333 -1.74 -0.27 34.05
CA LYS A 333 -1.78 -0.64 35.46
C LYS A 333 -3.20 -0.85 36.00
N GLU A 334 -4.16 -0.04 35.59
CA GLU A 334 -5.57 -0.17 35.95
C GLU A 334 -6.19 -1.42 35.35
N ASN A 335 -5.93 -1.68 34.07
CA ASN A 335 -6.43 -2.87 33.39
C ASN A 335 -5.82 -4.19 33.87
N CYS A 336 -4.57 -4.19 34.37
CA CYS A 336 -3.94 -5.37 34.98
C CYS A 336 -4.47 -5.71 36.39
N LYS A 337 -5.12 -4.77 37.08
CA LYS A 337 -5.66 -4.99 38.44
C LYS A 337 -7.06 -5.63 38.45
N GLU A 338 -7.83 -5.44 37.37
CA GLU A 338 -9.25 -5.83 37.35
C GLU A 338 -9.47 -7.20 36.75
N GLY A 339 -8.76 -8.22 36.90
CA GLY A 339 -9.10 -9.64 36.62
C GLY A 339 -10.26 -9.98 35.64
N ASN A 340 -10.81 -9.00 34.94
CA ASN A 340 -11.95 -9.08 34.05
C ASN A 340 -11.51 -8.80 32.61
N ASN A 341 -11.93 -9.65 31.68
CA ASN A 341 -11.98 -9.56 30.23
C ASN A 341 -11.35 -8.27 29.66
N MET A 342 -10.03 -8.21 29.72
CA MET A 342 -9.26 -7.10 29.17
C MET A 342 -9.51 -7.06 27.66
N ASP A 343 -10.11 -6.00 27.15
CA ASP A 343 -10.23 -5.80 25.70
C ASP A 343 -8.85 -5.42 25.12
N ILE A 344 -8.01 -6.44 24.96
CA ILE A 344 -6.62 -6.32 24.51
C ILE A 344 -6.55 -5.71 23.13
N VAL A 345 -7.52 -6.01 22.27
CA VAL A 345 -7.59 -5.47 20.92
C VAL A 345 -7.59 -3.95 20.97
N LYS A 346 -8.44 -3.35 21.81
CA LYS A 346 -8.51 -1.89 21.95
C LYS A 346 -7.27 -1.29 22.59
N VAL A 347 -6.63 -2.01 23.50
CA VAL A 347 -5.35 -1.54 24.08
C VAL A 347 -4.27 -1.48 23.01
N ILE A 348 -4.12 -2.53 22.22
CA ILE A 348 -3.14 -2.56 21.12
C ILE A 348 -3.50 -1.53 20.03
N GLU A 349 -4.79 -1.33 19.72
CA GLU A 349 -5.23 -0.29 18.79
C GLU A 349 -4.90 1.12 19.31
N SER A 350 -5.07 1.38 20.61
CA SER A 350 -4.67 2.65 21.22
C SER A 350 -3.16 2.87 21.15
N GLN A 351 -2.36 1.82 21.39
CA GLN A 351 -0.90 1.84 21.22
C GLN A 351 -0.50 2.07 19.76
N CYS A 352 -1.24 1.49 18.81
CA CYS A 352 -1.03 1.73 17.38
C CYS A 352 -1.27 3.20 17.00
N SER A 353 -2.35 3.81 17.54
CA SER A 353 -2.64 5.24 17.32
C SER A 353 -1.57 6.14 17.95
N PHE A 354 -1.07 5.76 19.14
CA PHE A 354 0.04 6.47 19.77
C PHE A 354 1.34 6.37 18.95
N MET A 355 1.65 5.19 18.43
CA MET A 355 2.82 4.99 17.57
C MET A 355 2.72 5.83 16.29
N LYS A 356 1.55 5.88 15.66
CA LYS A 356 1.30 6.75 14.49
C LYS A 356 1.54 8.23 14.82
N PHE A 357 1.04 8.66 15.96
CA PHE A 357 1.25 10.04 16.44
C PHE A 357 2.74 10.34 16.65
N ILE A 358 3.49 9.44 17.28
CA ILE A 358 4.94 9.57 17.46
C ILE A 358 5.65 9.69 16.11
N ILE A 359 5.31 8.81 15.16
CA ILE A 359 5.95 8.77 13.83
C ILE A 359 5.76 10.08 13.07
N ILE A 360 4.58 10.69 13.18
CA ILE A 360 4.23 11.92 12.46
C ILE A 360 4.80 13.17 13.17
N SER A 361 4.84 13.16 14.52
CA SER A 361 5.10 14.36 15.33
C SER A 361 6.56 14.52 15.74
N CYS A 362 7.36 13.43 15.82
CA CYS A 362 8.73 13.47 16.31
C CYS A 362 9.77 13.63 15.20
N VAL A 363 10.79 14.40 15.46
CA VAL A 363 12.02 14.45 14.67
C VAL A 363 13.05 13.47 15.27
N SER A 364 13.93 12.97 14.44
CA SER A 364 14.80 11.79 14.51
C SER A 364 15.28 11.23 15.87
N ASP A 365 15.73 12.04 16.81
CA ASP A 365 16.51 11.51 17.94
C ASP A 365 15.67 10.87 19.05
N ASN A 366 14.52 11.44 19.38
CA ASN A 366 13.63 10.89 20.40
C ASN A 366 12.61 9.87 19.85
N LYS A 367 12.49 9.78 18.53
CA LYS A 367 11.49 8.93 17.84
C LYS A 367 11.71 7.45 18.12
N LEU A 368 12.95 7.00 18.04
CA LEU A 368 13.33 5.61 18.25
C LEU A 368 13.05 5.15 19.69
N GLU A 369 13.39 5.98 20.69
CA GLU A 369 13.14 5.66 22.10
C GLU A 369 11.64 5.52 22.38
N LEU A 370 10.82 6.44 21.84
CA LEU A 370 9.38 6.42 22.03
C LEU A 370 8.73 5.22 21.36
N VAL A 371 9.17 4.86 20.14
CA VAL A 371 8.67 3.68 19.44
C VAL A 371 9.05 2.40 20.21
N ASN A 372 10.29 2.28 20.67
CA ASN A 372 10.71 1.16 21.52
C ASN A 372 9.94 1.10 22.83
N TYR A 373 9.61 2.23 23.43
CA TYR A 373 8.75 2.28 24.63
C TYR A 373 7.36 1.69 24.34
N VAL A 374 6.71 2.07 23.25
CA VAL A 374 5.39 1.53 22.88
C VAL A 374 5.47 0.02 22.60
N LEU A 375 6.52 -0.45 21.94
CA LEU A 375 6.72 -1.89 21.69
C LEU A 375 6.97 -2.66 22.99
N ASN A 376 7.68 -2.08 23.96
CA ASN A 376 7.85 -2.67 25.30
C ASN A 376 6.51 -2.80 26.03
N LEU A 377 5.70 -1.75 26.03
CA LEU A 377 4.36 -1.78 26.62
C LEU A 377 3.47 -2.86 25.95
N SER A 378 3.56 -3.01 24.64
CA SER A 378 2.81 -4.03 23.93
C SER A 378 3.27 -5.45 24.30
N ASP A 379 4.56 -5.66 24.50
CA ASP A 379 5.12 -6.94 24.95
C ASP A 379 4.66 -7.30 26.37
N GLU A 380 4.60 -6.31 27.28
CA GLU A 380 4.07 -6.47 28.63
C GLU A 380 2.58 -6.84 28.64
N VAL A 381 1.78 -6.18 27.82
CA VAL A 381 0.35 -6.46 27.66
C VAL A 381 0.13 -7.88 27.18
N ILE A 382 0.86 -8.34 26.16
CA ILE A 382 0.73 -9.68 25.60
C ILE A 382 1.18 -10.74 26.62
N LYS A 383 2.26 -10.52 27.36
CA LYS A 383 2.75 -11.43 28.41
C LYS A 383 1.76 -11.55 29.57
N SER A 384 1.10 -10.47 29.96
CA SER A 384 0.11 -10.47 31.03
C SER A 384 -1.15 -11.24 30.69
N TYR A 385 -1.44 -11.41 29.40
CA TYR A 385 -2.62 -12.13 28.91
C TYR A 385 -2.51 -13.65 29.06
N GLY A 386 -1.35 -14.24 28.84
CA GLY A 386 -1.03 -15.64 29.13
C GLY A 386 -1.86 -16.72 28.42
N GLU A 387 -2.89 -16.37 27.65
CA GLU A 387 -3.81 -17.26 26.95
C GLU A 387 -3.50 -17.36 25.46
N LYS A 388 -4.21 -18.24 24.75
CA LYS A 388 -4.09 -18.32 23.28
C LYS A 388 -4.54 -16.99 22.66
N ILE A 389 -3.65 -16.41 21.88
CA ILE A 389 -3.87 -15.12 21.20
C ILE A 389 -4.95 -15.29 20.12
N ASP A 390 -6.04 -14.54 20.24
CA ASP A 390 -7.16 -14.56 19.31
C ASP A 390 -6.80 -13.92 17.94
N THR A 391 -7.51 -14.30 16.89
CA THR A 391 -7.31 -13.75 15.54
C THR A 391 -7.49 -12.22 15.46
N SER A 392 -8.34 -11.64 16.32
CA SER A 392 -8.55 -10.20 16.43
C SER A 392 -7.31 -9.47 17.00
N VAL A 393 -6.69 -10.06 18.02
CA VAL A 393 -5.44 -9.56 18.65
C VAL A 393 -4.30 -9.63 17.65
N ILE A 394 -4.19 -10.73 16.89
CA ILE A 394 -3.19 -10.90 15.83
C ILE A 394 -3.30 -9.81 14.78
N LYS A 395 -4.52 -9.48 14.34
CA LYS A 395 -4.76 -8.39 13.37
C LYS A 395 -4.34 -7.02 13.92
N ALA A 396 -4.67 -6.73 15.17
CA ALA A 396 -4.27 -5.49 15.83
C ALA A 396 -2.74 -5.39 15.98
N LEU A 397 -2.10 -6.50 16.39
CA LEU A 397 -0.65 -6.59 16.51
C LEU A 397 0.06 -6.43 15.14
N ASN A 398 -0.48 -7.03 14.09
CA ASN A 398 0.05 -6.87 12.75
C ASN A 398 -0.03 -5.40 12.28
N ARG A 399 -1.11 -4.68 12.61
CA ARG A 399 -1.21 -3.23 12.34
C ARG A 399 -0.16 -2.45 13.12
N LEU A 400 0.03 -2.76 14.41
CA LEU A 400 1.03 -2.11 15.25
C LEU A 400 2.44 -2.27 14.67
N LEU A 401 2.83 -3.51 14.32
CA LEU A 401 4.15 -3.82 13.77
C LEU A 401 4.35 -3.27 12.34
N SER A 402 3.29 -3.09 11.58
CA SER A 402 3.36 -2.49 10.23
C SER A 402 3.61 -0.98 10.28
N THR A 403 3.19 -0.31 11.35
CA THR A 403 3.26 1.15 11.46
C THR A 403 4.70 1.71 11.40
N PRO A 404 5.71 1.15 12.10
CA PRO A 404 7.09 1.63 12.00
C PRO A 404 7.69 1.47 10.60
N LEU A 405 7.24 0.46 9.83
CA LEU A 405 7.75 0.19 8.48
C LEU A 405 7.35 1.24 7.45
N GLU A 406 6.35 2.06 7.75
CA GLU A 406 5.93 3.18 6.92
C GLU A 406 6.77 4.45 7.14
N SER A 407 7.69 4.40 8.09
CA SER A 407 8.56 5.51 8.48
C SER A 407 10.02 5.24 8.17
N GLU A 408 10.85 6.28 8.22
CA GLU A 408 12.31 6.22 8.00
C GLU A 408 13.10 5.58 9.15
N LEU A 409 12.42 4.88 10.07
CA LEU A 409 13.07 4.28 11.24
C LEU A 409 13.83 3.01 10.86
N SER A 410 14.98 2.81 11.52
CA SER A 410 15.77 1.60 11.41
C SER A 410 15.04 0.41 12.07
N LEU A 411 14.73 -0.60 11.27
CA LEU A 411 14.11 -1.84 11.77
C LEU A 411 15.03 -2.59 12.76
N PHE A 412 16.36 -2.48 12.56
CA PHE A 412 17.35 -3.23 13.34
C PHE A 412 17.54 -2.70 14.75
N ASP A 413 17.10 -1.47 15.02
CA ASP A 413 17.18 -0.82 16.34
C ASP A 413 15.88 -0.99 17.16
N LEU A 414 14.88 -1.72 16.62
CA LEU A 414 13.63 -2.05 17.30
C LEU A 414 13.78 -3.34 18.14
N ASN A 415 14.10 -3.20 19.42
CA ASN A 415 14.51 -4.31 20.30
C ASN A 415 13.45 -5.41 20.50
N GLN A 416 12.17 -5.04 20.64
CA GLN A 416 11.08 -6.00 20.91
C GLN A 416 10.34 -6.46 19.66
N PHE A 417 10.63 -5.85 18.50
CA PHE A 417 9.97 -6.19 17.25
C PHE A 417 10.06 -7.69 16.90
N PRO A 418 11.23 -8.37 17.00
CA PRO A 418 11.33 -9.80 16.70
C PRO A 418 10.49 -10.67 17.62
N LYS A 419 10.40 -10.32 18.92
CA LYS A 419 9.63 -11.08 19.90
C LYS A 419 8.14 -10.98 19.64
N LEU A 420 7.66 -9.76 19.38
CA LEU A 420 6.27 -9.51 19.03
C LEU A 420 5.87 -10.19 17.71
N MET A 421 6.75 -10.19 16.73
CA MET A 421 6.53 -10.89 15.48
C MET A 421 6.35 -12.41 15.66
N ASN A 422 7.03 -13.02 16.61
CA ASN A 422 6.89 -14.45 16.90
C ASN A 422 5.47 -14.84 17.38
N ASN A 423 4.73 -13.89 17.94
CA ASN A 423 3.36 -14.12 18.42
C ASN A 423 2.29 -14.06 17.31
N LEU A 424 2.66 -13.71 16.09
CA LEU A 424 1.76 -13.68 14.93
C LEU A 424 1.51 -15.08 14.36
N ASP A 425 0.37 -15.28 13.71
CA ASP A 425 0.10 -16.45 12.87
C ASP A 425 0.92 -16.42 11.57
N PHE A 426 0.96 -17.54 10.87
CA PHE A 426 1.77 -17.70 9.66
C PHE A 426 1.42 -16.66 8.58
N ASN A 427 0.13 -16.45 8.30
CA ASN A 427 -0.31 -15.51 7.25
C ASN A 427 0.05 -14.05 7.59
N SER A 428 -0.08 -13.67 8.86
CA SER A 428 0.30 -12.33 9.32
C SER A 428 1.82 -12.14 9.31
N LYS A 429 2.60 -13.18 9.64
CA LYS A 429 4.07 -13.17 9.52
C LYS A 429 4.51 -12.97 8.07
N ASN A 430 3.90 -13.70 7.13
CA ASN A 430 4.18 -13.55 5.71
C ASN A 430 3.88 -12.13 5.22
N ASN A 431 2.69 -11.62 5.53
CA ASN A 431 2.30 -10.26 5.16
C ASN A 431 3.23 -9.19 5.74
N LEU A 432 3.65 -9.36 7.01
CA LEU A 432 4.59 -8.46 7.65
C LEU A 432 5.98 -8.54 7.01
N SER A 433 6.45 -9.76 6.72
CA SER A 433 7.72 -9.99 6.01
C SER A 433 7.74 -9.36 4.63
N LEU A 434 6.63 -9.42 3.87
CA LEU A 434 6.48 -8.72 2.58
C LEU A 434 6.56 -7.21 2.74
N ARG A 435 5.88 -6.64 3.75
CA ARG A 435 5.96 -5.19 4.02
C ARG A 435 7.37 -4.75 4.41
N ILE A 436 8.10 -5.59 5.15
CA ILE A 436 9.52 -5.34 5.43
C ILE A 436 10.32 -5.27 4.13
N ILE A 437 10.15 -6.24 3.23
CA ILE A 437 10.81 -6.23 1.92
C ILE A 437 10.45 -4.98 1.13
N GLU A 438 9.16 -4.64 1.07
CA GLU A 438 8.67 -3.45 0.36
C GLU A 438 9.24 -2.14 0.92
N SER A 439 9.47 -2.06 2.23
CA SER A 439 10.06 -0.87 2.86
C SER A 439 11.48 -0.62 2.37
N PHE A 440 12.27 -1.68 2.17
CA PHE A 440 13.62 -1.60 1.61
C PHE A 440 13.64 -1.38 0.09
N VAL A 441 12.80 -2.11 -0.65
CA VAL A 441 12.74 -2.03 -2.12
C VAL A 441 12.23 -0.67 -2.60
N ASN A 442 11.22 -0.10 -1.91
CA ASN A 442 10.64 1.20 -2.28
C ASN A 442 11.42 2.40 -1.72
N GLY A 443 12.54 2.19 -1.05
CA GLY A 443 13.38 3.26 -0.50
C GLY A 443 12.71 4.07 0.62
N LYS A 444 11.69 3.52 1.28
CA LYS A 444 11.06 4.15 2.44
C LYS A 444 11.95 4.09 3.68
N SER A 445 12.77 3.06 3.78
CA SER A 445 13.80 2.94 4.81
C SER A 445 15.06 3.66 4.35
N ASN A 446 15.52 4.65 5.12
CA ASN A 446 16.81 5.32 4.89
C ASN A 446 18.01 4.43 5.21
N GLU A 447 17.77 3.20 5.63
CA GLU A 447 18.77 2.29 6.07
C GLU A 447 19.44 1.56 4.91
N LYS A 448 20.77 1.65 4.87
CA LYS A 448 21.58 0.95 3.88
C LYS A 448 21.89 -0.47 4.35
N LEU A 449 21.66 -1.44 3.46
CA LEU A 449 22.05 -2.83 3.68
C LEU A 449 23.54 -3.00 3.31
N ASP A 450 24.41 -2.62 4.23
CA ASP A 450 25.85 -2.47 4.02
C ASP A 450 26.72 -3.49 4.78
N SER A 451 26.13 -4.26 5.71
CA SER A 451 26.85 -5.22 6.55
C SER A 451 26.22 -6.59 6.60
N VAL A 452 27.04 -7.61 6.80
CA VAL A 452 26.62 -9.00 6.90
C VAL A 452 25.65 -9.24 8.07
N ASP A 453 25.87 -8.54 9.19
CA ASP A 453 25.03 -8.68 10.39
C ASP A 453 23.62 -8.14 10.17
N LYS A 454 23.49 -7.01 9.45
CA LYS A 454 22.18 -6.46 9.07
C LYS A 454 21.44 -7.43 8.16
N ILE A 455 22.13 -8.01 7.18
CA ILE A 455 21.54 -9.00 6.27
C ILE A 455 21.08 -10.25 7.03
N LYS A 456 21.87 -10.77 7.97
CA LYS A 456 21.46 -11.89 8.81
C LYS A 456 20.21 -11.59 9.62
N LYS A 457 20.14 -10.43 10.24
CA LYS A 457 18.95 -9.97 10.95
C LYS A 457 17.74 -9.87 10.01
N LEU A 458 17.91 -9.28 8.81
CA LEU A 458 16.85 -9.17 7.81
C LEU A 458 16.36 -10.55 7.36
N LEU A 459 17.26 -11.49 7.05
CA LEU A 459 16.90 -12.86 6.67
C LEU A 459 16.11 -13.57 7.79
N ASN A 460 16.41 -13.31 9.06
CA ASN A 460 15.64 -13.82 10.18
C ASN A 460 14.22 -13.23 10.23
N PHE A 461 14.03 -11.94 9.92
CA PHE A 461 12.70 -11.34 9.85
C PHE A 461 11.85 -11.88 8.71
N ILE A 462 12.45 -12.19 7.57
CA ILE A 462 11.75 -12.74 6.40
C ILE A 462 11.74 -14.28 6.36
N LYS A 463 12.21 -14.95 7.42
CA LYS A 463 12.25 -16.42 7.52
C LYS A 463 10.95 -17.12 7.13
N PRO A 464 9.73 -16.61 7.48
CA PRO A 464 8.48 -17.23 7.04
C PRO A 464 8.31 -17.33 5.52
N LEU A 465 8.95 -16.44 4.74
CA LEU A 465 8.95 -16.49 3.27
C LEU A 465 10.02 -17.42 2.70
N LEU A 466 11.01 -17.81 3.50
CA LEU A 466 12.18 -18.58 3.07
C LEU A 466 12.07 -20.10 3.34
N GLU A 467 11.28 -20.50 4.34
CA GLU A 467 11.11 -21.88 4.75
C GLU A 467 9.65 -22.31 4.64
N ASP A 468 9.40 -23.62 4.38
CA ASP A 468 8.06 -24.19 4.41
C ASP A 468 7.67 -24.48 5.87
N LEU A 469 6.55 -23.91 6.31
CA LEU A 469 5.95 -24.21 7.60
C LEU A 469 4.73 -25.14 7.42
N PRO A 470 4.38 -25.98 8.42
CA PRO A 470 3.35 -27.02 8.30
C PRO A 470 1.97 -26.53 7.90
N ASP A 471 1.65 -25.27 8.20
CA ASP A 471 0.32 -24.66 7.99
C ASP A 471 0.24 -23.79 6.72
N SER A 472 1.20 -23.90 5.80
CA SER A 472 1.25 -23.06 4.60
C SER A 472 0.31 -23.59 3.50
N THR A 473 -0.92 -23.07 3.47
CA THR A 473 -1.82 -23.17 2.32
C THR A 473 -1.74 -21.91 1.49
N GLN A 474 -0.69 -21.72 0.72
CA GLN A 474 -0.57 -20.59 -0.20
C GLN A 474 -0.99 -20.99 -1.61
N ASP A 475 -1.70 -20.09 -2.32
CA ASP A 475 -1.93 -20.19 -3.75
C ASP A 475 -0.58 -20.09 -4.50
N ASP A 476 -0.38 -20.88 -5.54
CA ASP A 476 0.86 -20.89 -6.31
C ASP A 476 1.20 -19.51 -6.89
N PHE A 477 0.20 -18.73 -7.30
CA PHE A 477 0.41 -17.38 -7.82
C PHE A 477 0.92 -16.40 -6.75
N GLN A 478 0.33 -16.43 -5.55
CA GLN A 478 0.77 -15.61 -4.43
C GLN A 478 2.18 -16.00 -3.99
N PHE A 479 2.47 -17.29 -3.96
CA PHE A 479 3.79 -17.82 -3.64
C PHE A 479 4.87 -17.31 -4.61
N GLU A 480 4.61 -17.36 -5.92
CA GLU A 480 5.55 -16.84 -6.92
C GLU A 480 5.78 -15.33 -6.74
N TYR A 481 4.71 -14.55 -6.51
CA TYR A 481 4.81 -13.13 -6.24
C TYR A 481 5.69 -12.82 -5.03
N ASP A 482 5.51 -13.56 -3.94
CA ASP A 482 6.29 -13.42 -2.71
C ASP A 482 7.77 -13.69 -2.97
N GLN A 483 8.09 -14.75 -3.72
CA GLN A 483 9.47 -15.12 -4.05
C GLN A 483 10.14 -14.12 -5.01
N TYR A 484 9.40 -13.51 -5.94
CA TYR A 484 9.93 -12.39 -6.74
C TYR A 484 10.30 -11.18 -5.88
N ASN A 485 9.51 -10.88 -4.86
CA ASN A 485 9.83 -9.79 -3.93
C ASN A 485 11.07 -10.12 -3.07
N VAL A 486 11.20 -11.35 -2.60
CA VAL A 486 12.43 -11.82 -1.92
C VAL A 486 13.66 -11.67 -2.84
N ALA A 487 13.51 -12.02 -4.11
CA ALA A 487 14.59 -11.88 -5.09
C ALA A 487 15.01 -10.42 -5.34
N LYS A 488 14.08 -9.46 -5.25
CA LYS A 488 14.39 -8.03 -5.39
C LYS A 488 15.33 -7.51 -4.31
N LEU A 489 15.30 -8.07 -3.09
CA LEU A 489 16.19 -7.66 -2.01
C LEU A 489 17.67 -7.75 -2.36
N ILE A 490 18.05 -8.72 -3.21
CA ILE A 490 19.45 -8.92 -3.64
C ILE A 490 19.98 -7.67 -4.34
N PHE A 491 19.11 -6.93 -5.06
CA PHE A 491 19.48 -5.75 -5.85
C PHE A 491 19.44 -4.45 -5.05
N VAL A 492 18.92 -4.47 -3.82
CA VAL A 492 18.85 -3.31 -2.90
C VAL A 492 20.14 -3.16 -2.07
N ILE A 493 21.00 -4.19 -2.09
CA ILE A 493 22.26 -4.17 -1.35
C ILE A 493 23.14 -3.00 -1.82
N ASN A 494 23.50 -2.13 -0.90
CA ASN A 494 24.23 -0.90 -1.19
C ASN A 494 25.58 -0.87 -0.44
N THR A 495 26.49 -1.75 -0.85
CA THR A 495 27.87 -1.74 -0.37
C THR A 495 28.82 -1.78 -1.55
N ASN A 496 29.92 -1.06 -1.44
CA ASN A 496 30.91 -0.89 -2.51
C ASN A 496 32.12 -1.81 -2.37
N ASN A 497 32.22 -2.54 -1.24
CA ASN A 497 33.35 -3.41 -0.97
C ASN A 497 33.07 -4.84 -1.48
N PRO A 498 33.88 -5.36 -2.44
CA PRO A 498 33.68 -6.69 -2.99
C PRO A 498 33.76 -7.85 -1.97
N GLU A 499 34.59 -7.73 -0.93
CA GLU A 499 34.70 -8.75 0.11
C GLU A 499 33.44 -8.84 0.97
N ILE A 500 32.86 -7.70 1.32
CA ILE A 500 31.59 -7.66 2.06
C ILE A 500 30.48 -8.22 1.20
N LEU A 501 30.43 -7.87 -0.10
CA LEU A 501 29.44 -8.43 -1.05
C LEU A 501 29.56 -9.94 -1.18
N TYR A 502 30.80 -10.46 -1.25
CA TYR A 502 31.02 -11.90 -1.28
C TYR A 502 30.41 -12.60 -0.05
N ASN A 503 30.67 -12.07 1.13
CA ASN A 503 30.10 -12.61 2.38
C ASN A 503 28.58 -12.51 2.42
N ILE A 504 28.01 -11.39 1.97
CA ILE A 504 26.56 -11.21 1.87
C ILE A 504 25.93 -12.22 0.92
N TYR A 505 26.48 -12.38 -0.29
CA TYR A 505 25.96 -13.34 -1.25
C TYR A 505 26.14 -14.80 -0.79
N THR A 506 27.16 -15.07 0.00
CA THR A 506 27.33 -16.39 0.64
C THR A 506 26.23 -16.66 1.67
N GLU A 507 25.81 -15.66 2.47
CA GLU A 507 24.69 -15.81 3.38
C GLU A 507 23.36 -16.02 2.63
N PHE A 508 23.10 -15.27 1.56
CA PHE A 508 21.92 -15.52 0.70
C PHE A 508 21.96 -16.92 0.08
N LYS A 509 23.12 -17.38 -0.42
CA LYS A 509 23.31 -18.74 -0.93
C LYS A 509 22.87 -19.77 0.11
N ASN A 510 23.40 -19.67 1.34
CA ASN A 510 23.13 -20.64 2.40
C ASN A 510 21.64 -20.74 2.73
N VAL A 511 20.95 -19.61 2.75
CA VAL A 511 19.50 -19.56 3.03
C VAL A 511 18.68 -20.07 1.84
N PHE A 512 18.98 -19.63 0.61
CA PHE A 512 18.18 -19.98 -0.57
C PHE A 512 18.34 -21.44 -1.00
N ILE A 513 19.52 -22.06 -0.77
CA ILE A 513 19.70 -23.48 -1.05
C ILE A 513 18.80 -24.36 -0.19
N ASN A 514 18.47 -23.92 1.04
CA ASN A 514 17.63 -24.67 1.94
C ASN A 514 16.12 -24.40 1.73
N GLY A 515 15.76 -23.47 0.84
CA GLY A 515 14.39 -22.98 0.65
C GLY A 515 13.41 -23.91 -0.12
N GLY A 516 13.83 -25.09 -0.57
CA GLY A 516 12.99 -26.01 -1.35
C GLY A 516 12.95 -25.73 -2.86
N ALA A 517 12.49 -26.70 -3.65
CA ALA A 517 12.57 -26.69 -5.12
C ALA A 517 11.85 -25.48 -5.78
N LYS A 518 10.63 -25.14 -5.32
CA LYS A 518 9.84 -24.05 -5.88
C LYS A 518 10.51 -22.70 -5.70
N ARG A 519 11.15 -22.44 -4.53
CA ARG A 519 11.85 -21.16 -4.23
C ARG A 519 13.16 -21.06 -5.00
N LYS A 520 13.94 -22.14 -5.05
CA LYS A 520 15.21 -22.19 -5.79
C LYS A 520 15.07 -21.73 -7.24
N LYS A 521 13.96 -22.09 -7.90
CA LYS A 521 13.67 -21.71 -9.29
C LYS A 521 13.68 -20.20 -9.51
N ILE A 522 13.30 -19.41 -8.52
CA ILE A 522 13.14 -17.95 -8.64
C ILE A 522 14.32 -17.21 -7.98
N THR A 523 14.71 -17.61 -6.77
CA THR A 523 15.69 -16.88 -5.96
C THR A 523 17.13 -17.11 -6.41
N LEU A 524 17.52 -18.37 -6.74
CA LEU A 524 18.90 -18.67 -7.14
C LEU A 524 19.30 -18.04 -8.49
N PRO A 525 18.49 -18.07 -9.56
CA PRO A 525 18.84 -17.36 -10.81
C PRO A 525 19.05 -15.87 -10.61
N SER A 526 18.23 -15.24 -9.76
CA SER A 526 18.37 -13.83 -9.42
C SER A 526 19.68 -13.54 -8.68
N LEU A 527 20.06 -14.40 -7.74
CA LEU A 527 21.33 -14.28 -7.02
C LEU A 527 22.53 -14.45 -7.98
N ILE A 528 22.49 -15.42 -8.87
CA ILE A 528 23.55 -15.65 -9.87
C ILE A 528 23.69 -14.44 -10.78
N ASN A 529 22.57 -13.89 -11.28
CA ASN A 529 22.60 -12.71 -12.14
C ASN A 529 23.17 -11.47 -11.41
N ALA A 530 22.87 -11.31 -10.12
CA ALA A 530 23.46 -10.24 -9.31
C ALA A 530 24.98 -10.40 -9.17
N ILE A 531 25.47 -11.63 -8.97
CA ILE A 531 26.91 -11.94 -8.87
C ILE A 531 27.58 -11.73 -10.23
N ILE A 532 26.98 -12.18 -11.33
CA ILE A 532 27.51 -11.98 -12.69
C ILE A 532 27.64 -10.49 -13.00
N ASN A 533 26.61 -9.69 -12.67
CA ASN A 533 26.63 -8.25 -12.85
C ASN A 533 27.71 -7.56 -12.00
N LEU A 534 27.92 -8.05 -10.77
CA LEU A 534 28.99 -7.57 -9.92
C LEU A 534 30.37 -7.89 -10.51
N CYS A 535 30.59 -9.13 -10.95
CA CYS A 535 31.83 -9.54 -11.62
C CYS A 535 32.11 -8.68 -12.86
N TYR A 536 31.08 -8.41 -13.65
CA TYR A 536 31.18 -7.52 -14.81
C TYR A 536 31.58 -6.09 -14.40
N SER A 537 30.95 -5.53 -13.38
CA SER A 537 31.27 -4.20 -12.88
C SER A 537 32.70 -4.10 -12.29
N ILE A 538 33.17 -5.14 -11.56
CA ILE A 538 34.54 -5.21 -11.05
C ILE A 538 35.54 -5.29 -12.20
N SER A 539 35.26 -6.08 -13.25
CA SER A 539 36.16 -6.22 -14.40
C SER A 539 36.32 -4.92 -15.17
N ILE A 540 35.22 -4.20 -15.41
CA ILE A 540 35.27 -2.89 -16.08
C ILE A 540 36.04 -1.88 -15.23
N ALA A 541 35.72 -1.76 -13.93
CA ALA A 541 36.40 -0.83 -13.04
C ALA A 541 37.92 -1.10 -12.98
N TYR A 542 38.33 -2.38 -13.02
CA TYR A 542 39.70 -2.79 -13.04
C TYR A 542 40.38 -2.47 -14.38
N ASP A 543 39.74 -2.72 -15.50
CA ASP A 543 40.21 -2.39 -16.84
C ASP A 543 40.34 -0.88 -17.09
N GLU A 544 39.39 -0.07 -16.55
CA GLU A 544 39.46 1.39 -16.58
C GLU A 544 40.68 1.93 -15.80
N LYS A 545 40.92 1.38 -14.59
CA LYS A 545 42.09 1.76 -13.77
C LYS A 545 43.42 1.51 -14.48
N ASN A 546 43.48 0.46 -15.29
CA ASN A 546 44.68 0.04 -16.02
C ASN A 546 44.76 0.60 -17.46
N ASN A 547 43.86 1.53 -17.85
CA ASN A 547 43.75 2.12 -19.20
C ASN A 547 43.53 1.07 -20.33
N ASN A 548 42.97 -0.08 -20.02
CA ASN A 548 42.72 -1.15 -20.99
C ASN A 548 41.29 -1.13 -21.58
N TYR A 549 40.46 -0.13 -21.18
CA TYR A 549 39.10 -0.04 -21.64
C TYR A 549 38.89 0.96 -22.77
N PRO A 550 38.27 0.59 -23.90
CA PRO A 550 38.00 1.51 -25.00
C PRO A 550 36.99 2.59 -24.61
N GLN A 551 37.38 3.87 -24.76
CA GLN A 551 36.51 5.00 -24.37
C GLN A 551 35.19 5.09 -25.11
N GLU A 552 35.05 4.43 -26.28
CA GLU A 552 33.83 4.46 -27.11
C GLU A 552 32.66 3.63 -26.57
N LYS A 553 32.86 2.82 -25.54
CA LYS A 553 31.81 1.92 -24.97
C LYS A 553 31.22 2.38 -23.63
N LYS A 554 31.42 3.64 -23.25
CA LYS A 554 30.81 4.15 -21.99
C LYS A 554 29.32 4.39 -22.18
N ASN A 555 28.50 3.44 -21.77
CA ASN A 555 27.07 3.63 -21.61
C ASN A 555 26.76 4.36 -20.30
N GLU A 556 26.06 5.48 -20.36
CA GLU A 556 25.73 6.35 -19.20
C GLU A 556 25.03 5.62 -18.05
N PHE A 557 24.27 4.58 -18.34
CA PHE A 557 23.53 3.80 -17.33
C PHE A 557 24.39 2.93 -16.40
N PHE A 558 25.61 2.58 -16.79
CA PHE A 558 26.51 1.75 -15.99
C PHE A 558 27.51 2.58 -15.16
N ASN A 559 27.67 3.86 -15.45
CA ASN A 559 28.70 4.70 -14.84
C ASN A 559 28.56 4.85 -13.32
N ASP A 560 27.35 4.99 -12.79
CA ASP A 560 27.14 5.25 -11.36
C ASP A 560 27.54 4.05 -10.49
N ARG A 561 27.30 2.84 -10.95
CA ARG A 561 27.65 1.62 -10.20
C ARG A 561 29.11 1.24 -10.36
N ILE A 562 29.70 1.47 -11.52
CA ILE A 562 31.12 1.22 -11.80
C ILE A 562 31.98 2.17 -10.96
N ASN A 563 31.62 3.46 -10.90
CA ASN A 563 32.34 4.46 -10.12
C ASN A 563 32.18 4.27 -8.60
N SER A 564 31.22 3.50 -8.15
CA SER A 564 30.94 3.27 -6.73
C SER A 564 31.68 2.07 -6.14
N ILE A 565 32.24 1.16 -6.97
CA ILE A 565 32.93 -0.04 -6.43
C ILE A 565 34.32 0.35 -5.93
N ASP A 566 34.58 0.03 -4.68
CA ASP A 566 35.88 0.25 -4.05
C ASP A 566 36.89 -0.83 -4.45
N ILE A 567 37.65 -0.54 -5.51
CA ILE A 567 38.79 -1.38 -5.98
C ILE A 567 40.13 -0.99 -5.33
N SER A 568 40.14 -0.18 -4.29
CA SER A 568 41.39 0.27 -3.64
C SER A 568 42.24 -0.90 -3.09
N LYS A 569 41.58 -1.99 -2.70
CA LYS A 569 42.21 -3.21 -2.20
C LYS A 569 42.61 -4.20 -3.31
N ILE A 570 42.14 -4.00 -4.55
CA ILE A 570 42.44 -4.84 -5.70
C ILE A 570 43.54 -4.16 -6.54
N ASN A 571 44.72 -4.03 -5.96
CA ASN A 571 45.81 -3.27 -6.60
C ASN A 571 46.78 -4.12 -7.45
N SER A 572 46.72 -5.44 -7.32
CA SER A 572 47.58 -6.37 -8.08
C SER A 572 46.75 -7.30 -8.96
N ASN A 573 47.34 -7.74 -10.08
CA ASN A 573 46.74 -8.72 -10.96
C ASN A 573 46.38 -10.04 -10.26
N ASP A 574 47.12 -10.43 -9.26
CA ASP A 574 46.89 -11.66 -8.51
C ASP A 574 45.73 -11.50 -7.54
N ASN A 575 45.60 -10.38 -6.85
CA ASN A 575 44.45 -10.07 -6.00
C ASN A 575 43.13 -9.94 -6.80
N PHE A 576 43.22 -9.38 -8.02
CA PHE A 576 42.08 -9.33 -8.93
C PHE A 576 41.60 -10.73 -9.33
N TYR A 577 42.60 -11.55 -9.77
CA TYR A 577 42.32 -12.92 -10.16
C TYR A 577 41.70 -13.74 -9.01
N ASP A 578 42.30 -13.67 -7.82
CA ASP A 578 41.82 -14.44 -6.66
C ASP A 578 40.41 -14.02 -6.25
N THR A 579 40.11 -12.74 -6.32
CA THR A 579 38.77 -12.22 -6.03
C THR A 579 37.75 -12.74 -7.04
N MET A 580 38.05 -12.66 -8.32
CA MET A 580 37.15 -13.14 -9.37
C MET A 580 36.92 -14.65 -9.28
N ILE A 581 37.97 -15.45 -9.02
CA ILE A 581 37.87 -16.92 -8.87
C ILE A 581 37.00 -17.28 -7.67
N LYS A 582 37.05 -16.52 -6.56
CA LYS A 582 36.14 -16.74 -5.44
C LYS A 582 34.66 -16.60 -5.86
N PHE A 583 34.33 -15.54 -6.63
CA PHE A 583 33.00 -15.35 -7.15
C PHE A 583 32.61 -16.46 -8.17
N TYR A 584 33.50 -16.86 -9.05
CA TYR A 584 33.21 -17.95 -10.00
C TYR A 584 32.98 -19.32 -9.32
N LYS A 585 33.72 -19.61 -8.26
CA LYS A 585 33.44 -20.79 -7.42
C LYS A 585 32.06 -20.68 -6.77
N LEU A 586 31.71 -19.49 -6.26
CA LEU A 586 30.40 -19.28 -5.67
C LEU A 586 29.27 -19.45 -6.70
N ILE A 587 29.42 -18.91 -7.91
CA ILE A 587 28.48 -19.10 -9.02
C ILE A 587 28.32 -20.59 -9.34
N ASN A 588 29.44 -21.32 -9.50
CA ASN A 588 29.42 -22.76 -9.81
C ASN A 588 28.66 -23.57 -8.75
N ASP A 589 28.93 -23.31 -7.46
CA ASP A 589 28.25 -23.99 -6.36
C ASP A 589 26.74 -23.74 -6.37
N ILE A 590 26.32 -22.50 -6.66
CA ILE A 590 24.90 -22.13 -6.70
C ILE A 590 24.24 -22.82 -7.89
N ILE A 591 24.85 -22.79 -9.08
CA ILE A 591 24.31 -23.47 -10.28
C ILE A 591 24.23 -24.98 -10.08
N GLN A 592 25.23 -25.60 -9.46
CA GLN A 592 25.19 -27.04 -9.14
C GLN A 592 24.01 -27.40 -8.24
N SER A 593 23.70 -26.55 -7.23
CA SER A 593 22.55 -26.78 -6.36
C SER A 593 21.21 -26.62 -7.10
N LEU A 594 21.15 -25.75 -8.14
CA LEU A 594 19.99 -25.55 -8.97
C LEU A 594 19.80 -26.63 -10.03
N ASN A 595 20.90 -27.25 -10.49
CA ASN A 595 20.88 -28.22 -11.59
C ASN A 595 19.99 -29.43 -11.33
N GLN A 596 19.86 -29.86 -10.08
CA GLN A 596 19.00 -31.00 -9.71
C GLN A 596 17.53 -30.73 -9.99
N GLU A 597 17.10 -29.48 -9.82
CA GLU A 597 15.71 -29.06 -9.91
C GLU A 597 15.37 -28.45 -11.28
N GLN A 598 16.27 -27.64 -11.83
CA GLN A 598 16.07 -26.82 -13.03
C GLN A 598 17.29 -26.86 -13.98
N PRO A 599 17.55 -28.00 -14.61
CA PRO A 599 18.75 -28.13 -15.42
C PRO A 599 18.80 -27.22 -16.65
N ILE A 600 17.67 -26.90 -17.29
CA ILE A 600 17.63 -26.01 -18.45
C ILE A 600 18.04 -24.57 -18.06
N ILE A 601 17.58 -24.10 -16.89
CA ILE A 601 17.97 -22.80 -16.37
C ILE A 601 19.45 -22.80 -16.02
N SER A 602 19.93 -23.86 -15.36
CA SER A 602 21.33 -24.04 -14.98
C SER A 602 22.25 -24.01 -16.21
N PHE A 603 21.84 -24.66 -17.29
CA PHE A 603 22.57 -24.64 -18.58
C PHE A 603 22.73 -23.19 -19.09
N LYS A 604 21.64 -22.42 -19.12
CA LYS A 604 21.68 -21.03 -19.58
C LYS A 604 22.55 -20.15 -18.68
N LEU A 605 22.49 -20.35 -17.35
CA LEU A 605 23.30 -19.61 -16.38
C LEU A 605 24.79 -19.93 -16.50
N TYR A 606 25.17 -21.18 -16.79
CA TYR A 606 26.56 -21.54 -17.08
C TYR A 606 27.09 -20.81 -18.33
N LEU A 607 26.28 -20.73 -19.39
CA LEU A 607 26.68 -20.00 -20.60
C LEU A 607 26.79 -18.48 -20.35
N GLN A 608 25.90 -17.91 -19.54
CA GLN A 608 26.01 -16.49 -19.14
C GLN A 608 27.24 -16.22 -18.30
N ALA A 609 27.58 -17.12 -17.37
CA ALA A 609 28.79 -17.01 -16.56
C ALA A 609 30.05 -17.14 -17.45
N ALA A 610 30.08 -18.10 -18.39
CA ALA A 610 31.17 -18.23 -19.34
C ALA A 610 31.35 -16.96 -20.20
N LEU A 611 30.26 -16.36 -20.68
CA LEU A 611 30.31 -15.12 -21.47
C LEU A 611 30.89 -13.96 -20.65
N GLN A 612 30.51 -13.85 -19.37
CA GLN A 612 31.05 -12.82 -18.49
C GLN A 612 32.57 -13.02 -18.27
N VAL A 613 33.02 -14.27 -18.03
CA VAL A 613 34.47 -14.58 -17.94
C VAL A 613 35.20 -14.19 -19.22
N ASN A 614 34.61 -14.51 -20.37
CA ASN A 614 35.21 -14.20 -21.69
C ASN A 614 35.27 -12.68 -21.95
N SER A 615 34.44 -11.87 -21.27
CA SER A 615 34.46 -10.41 -21.46
C SER A 615 35.65 -9.71 -20.80
N ILE A 616 36.43 -10.40 -19.96
CA ILE A 616 37.58 -9.83 -19.26
C ILE A 616 38.74 -9.67 -20.23
N ASN A 617 39.24 -8.42 -20.31
CA ASN A 617 40.40 -8.10 -21.21
C ASN A 617 41.74 -8.30 -20.53
N SER A 618 41.78 -8.17 -19.19
CA SER A 618 43.00 -8.31 -18.41
C SER A 618 43.26 -9.78 -18.07
N ASN A 619 44.51 -10.28 -18.21
CA ASN A 619 44.89 -11.65 -17.84
C ASN A 619 44.12 -12.79 -18.53
N LYS A 620 43.85 -12.66 -19.83
CA LYS A 620 43.01 -13.57 -20.61
C LYS A 620 43.37 -15.04 -20.41
N GLU A 621 44.65 -15.40 -20.41
CA GLU A 621 45.14 -16.76 -20.29
C GLU A 621 44.77 -17.43 -18.93
N LYS A 622 44.82 -16.66 -17.83
CA LYS A 622 44.44 -17.19 -16.49
C LYS A 622 42.94 -17.46 -16.34
N PHE A 623 42.08 -16.67 -17.04
CA PHE A 623 40.65 -16.85 -16.98
C PHE A 623 40.08 -17.84 -17.99
N GLU A 624 40.85 -18.26 -18.96
CA GLU A 624 40.46 -19.29 -19.96
C GLU A 624 40.01 -20.58 -19.30
N GLU A 625 40.74 -21.05 -18.29
CA GLU A 625 40.41 -22.30 -17.57
C GLU A 625 39.02 -22.20 -16.90
N ALA A 626 38.68 -21.06 -16.31
CA ALA A 626 37.38 -20.84 -15.71
C ALA A 626 36.28 -20.81 -16.77
N CYS A 627 36.52 -20.17 -17.92
CA CYS A 627 35.59 -20.16 -19.05
C CYS A 627 35.32 -21.58 -19.57
N VAL A 628 36.38 -22.34 -19.82
CA VAL A 628 36.33 -23.73 -20.26
C VAL A 628 35.58 -24.59 -19.25
N SER A 629 35.80 -24.40 -17.95
CA SER A 629 35.09 -25.16 -16.91
C SER A 629 33.57 -24.90 -16.94
N PHE A 630 33.12 -23.66 -17.12
CA PHE A 630 31.68 -23.35 -17.25
C PHE A 630 31.06 -23.94 -18.53
N ILE A 631 31.76 -23.85 -19.66
CA ILE A 631 31.30 -24.47 -20.93
C ILE A 631 31.20 -25.98 -20.79
N ASN A 632 32.21 -26.63 -20.20
CA ASN A 632 32.17 -28.06 -19.95
C ASN A 632 31.03 -28.48 -19.01
N SER A 633 30.75 -27.69 -17.98
CA SER A 633 29.59 -27.92 -17.10
C SER A 633 28.27 -27.81 -17.86
N ALA A 634 28.12 -26.84 -18.77
CA ALA A 634 26.98 -26.76 -19.67
C ALA A 634 26.86 -27.97 -20.59
N PHE A 635 27.97 -28.43 -21.18
CA PHE A 635 28.00 -29.70 -21.96
C PHE A 635 27.59 -30.90 -21.14
N GLY A 636 28.02 -30.99 -19.87
CA GLY A 636 27.63 -32.06 -18.97
C GLY A 636 26.09 -32.12 -18.81
N ILE A 637 25.46 -30.99 -18.61
CA ILE A 637 23.97 -30.88 -18.51
C ILE A 637 23.33 -31.30 -19.85
N TYR A 638 23.87 -30.86 -20.98
CA TYR A 638 23.37 -31.21 -22.29
C TYR A 638 23.49 -32.73 -22.56
N ALA A 639 24.55 -33.37 -22.12
CA ALA A 639 24.80 -34.80 -22.30
C ALA A 639 23.86 -35.70 -21.51
N ASP A 640 23.29 -35.20 -20.38
CA ASP A 640 22.31 -35.94 -19.60
C ASP A 640 21.06 -36.23 -20.43
N ASN A 641 20.74 -37.51 -20.64
CA ASN A 641 19.69 -37.98 -21.57
C ASN A 641 18.23 -37.74 -21.11
N LYS A 642 17.99 -36.80 -20.24
CA LYS A 642 16.68 -36.54 -19.64
C LYS A 642 15.74 -35.64 -20.49
N TYR A 643 16.20 -35.13 -21.65
CA TYR A 643 15.47 -34.21 -22.45
C TYR A 643 14.84 -34.81 -23.70
N GLU A 644 13.65 -34.36 -24.06
CA GLU A 644 13.00 -34.61 -25.34
C GLU A 644 13.75 -33.93 -26.50
N GLY A 645 13.64 -34.49 -27.72
CA GLY A 645 14.41 -34.08 -28.88
C GLY A 645 14.40 -32.59 -29.20
N ASP A 646 13.26 -31.94 -29.08
CA ASP A 646 13.10 -30.53 -29.43
C ASP A 646 13.87 -29.60 -28.47
N TYR A 647 13.93 -29.95 -27.18
CA TYR A 647 14.73 -29.22 -26.20
C TYR A 647 16.23 -29.41 -26.46
N LYS A 648 16.71 -30.63 -26.79
CA LYS A 648 18.11 -30.85 -27.12
C LYS A 648 18.57 -30.02 -28.31
N TYR A 649 17.75 -29.94 -29.36
CA TYR A 649 18.01 -29.04 -30.51
C TYR A 649 18.14 -27.58 -30.08
N SER A 650 17.21 -27.06 -29.28
CA SER A 650 17.23 -25.68 -28.81
C SER A 650 18.45 -25.37 -27.95
N LEU A 651 18.86 -26.28 -27.05
CA LEU A 651 20.05 -26.13 -26.20
C LEU A 651 21.33 -26.11 -27.03
N LEU A 652 21.43 -27.00 -28.05
CA LEU A 652 22.59 -27.07 -28.94
C LEU A 652 22.76 -25.77 -29.76
N ASN A 653 21.67 -25.28 -30.28
CA ASN A 653 21.67 -24.00 -31.02
C ASN A 653 22.07 -22.82 -30.12
N LEU A 654 21.58 -22.80 -28.89
CA LEU A 654 21.94 -21.79 -27.92
C LEU A 654 23.45 -21.85 -27.62
N LEU A 655 24.02 -23.04 -27.38
CA LEU A 655 25.43 -23.23 -27.18
C LEU A 655 26.25 -22.75 -28.37
N SER A 656 25.85 -23.15 -29.59
CA SER A 656 26.49 -22.72 -30.83
C SER A 656 26.48 -21.19 -30.98
N GLY A 657 25.35 -20.53 -30.64
CA GLY A 657 25.23 -19.08 -30.66
C GLY A 657 26.16 -18.39 -29.66
N TYR A 658 26.28 -18.91 -28.44
CA TYR A 658 27.19 -18.35 -27.41
C TYR A 658 28.65 -18.46 -27.84
N LEU A 659 29.05 -19.60 -28.44
CA LEU A 659 30.42 -19.81 -28.91
C LEU A 659 30.89 -18.73 -29.92
N LEU A 660 30.03 -18.18 -30.74
CA LEU A 660 30.37 -17.10 -31.67
C LEU A 660 30.86 -15.82 -30.97
N TYR A 661 30.52 -15.61 -29.71
CA TYR A 661 30.91 -14.46 -28.91
C TYR A 661 32.20 -14.70 -28.09
N PHE A 662 32.71 -15.94 -28.04
CA PHE A 662 33.93 -16.27 -27.27
C PHE A 662 35.18 -15.96 -28.04
N ASN A 663 35.70 -14.72 -27.92
CA ASN A 663 36.87 -14.26 -28.64
C ASN A 663 38.19 -14.46 -27.88
N ASN A 664 38.16 -14.82 -26.59
CA ASN A 664 39.32 -14.91 -25.73
C ASN A 664 39.75 -16.36 -25.46
N LEU A 665 39.14 -17.36 -26.11
CA LEU A 665 39.52 -18.77 -26.02
C LEU A 665 40.67 -19.07 -27.00
N SER A 666 41.54 -20.02 -26.61
CA SER A 666 42.57 -20.57 -27.50
C SER A 666 41.94 -21.36 -28.66
N LYS A 667 42.64 -21.33 -29.81
CA LYS A 667 42.15 -22.06 -31.00
C LYS A 667 41.95 -23.56 -30.76
N GLU A 668 42.76 -24.17 -29.95
CA GLU A 668 42.64 -25.57 -29.58
C GLU A 668 41.34 -25.87 -28.81
N ASN A 669 41.01 -25.06 -27.82
CA ASN A 669 39.77 -25.18 -27.07
C ASN A 669 38.54 -24.94 -27.96
N ILE A 670 38.57 -23.92 -28.80
CA ILE A 670 37.48 -23.63 -29.76
C ILE A 670 37.26 -24.85 -30.69
N GLU A 671 38.33 -25.40 -31.27
CA GLU A 671 38.25 -26.57 -32.14
C GLU A 671 37.64 -27.79 -31.43
N ASN A 672 38.05 -28.06 -30.19
CA ASN A 672 37.50 -29.15 -29.38
C ASN A 672 36.00 -28.94 -29.10
N PHE A 673 35.57 -27.71 -28.78
CA PHE A 673 34.15 -27.42 -28.57
C PHE A 673 33.33 -27.56 -29.84
N ILE A 674 33.83 -27.09 -31.00
CA ILE A 674 33.12 -27.24 -32.27
C ILE A 674 33.01 -28.75 -32.62
N LYS A 675 34.01 -29.55 -32.42
CA LYS A 675 33.97 -31.05 -32.63
C LYS A 675 32.92 -31.70 -31.72
N ASN A 676 32.83 -31.27 -30.46
CA ASN A 676 31.82 -31.77 -29.53
C ASN A 676 30.39 -31.34 -29.95
N ILE A 677 30.19 -30.11 -30.43
CA ILE A 677 28.90 -29.66 -30.95
C ILE A 677 28.56 -30.44 -32.22
N GLN A 678 29.52 -30.68 -33.12
CA GLN A 678 29.34 -31.45 -34.36
C GLN A 678 28.92 -32.89 -34.07
N SER A 679 29.54 -33.54 -33.12
CA SER A 679 29.16 -34.88 -32.69
C SER A 679 27.76 -34.91 -32.08
N SER A 680 27.44 -33.90 -31.27
CA SER A 680 26.13 -33.75 -30.67
C SER A 680 25.03 -33.48 -31.71
N ALA A 681 25.33 -32.70 -32.75
CA ALA A 681 24.41 -32.44 -33.88
C ALA A 681 24.07 -33.74 -34.63
N HIS A 682 25.06 -34.60 -34.82
CA HIS A 682 24.84 -35.92 -35.43
C HIS A 682 23.95 -36.86 -34.59
N SER A 683 23.92 -36.69 -33.28
CA SER A 683 23.14 -37.53 -32.35
C SER A 683 21.69 -37.10 -32.19
N LEU A 684 21.24 -35.96 -32.77
CA LEU A 684 19.85 -35.48 -32.72
C LEU A 684 18.92 -36.49 -33.43
N VAL A 685 17.65 -36.54 -32.96
CA VAL A 685 16.68 -37.56 -33.45
C VAL A 685 16.09 -37.16 -34.81
N LYS A 686 15.74 -35.90 -34.98
CA LYS A 686 15.11 -35.39 -36.20
C LYS A 686 16.16 -34.99 -37.24
N ARG A 687 16.00 -35.48 -38.51
CA ARG A 687 16.92 -35.14 -39.61
C ARG A 687 16.94 -33.64 -39.93
N SER A 688 15.79 -32.95 -39.83
CA SER A 688 15.70 -31.51 -39.96
C SER A 688 16.58 -30.77 -38.98
N ASP A 689 16.56 -31.22 -37.73
CA ASP A 689 17.35 -30.63 -36.64
C ASP A 689 18.84 -30.89 -36.82
N GLN A 690 19.21 -32.12 -37.27
CA GLN A 690 20.57 -32.45 -37.65
C GLN A 690 21.09 -31.54 -38.77
N CYS A 691 20.29 -31.30 -39.81
CA CYS A 691 20.63 -30.41 -40.91
C CYS A 691 20.87 -28.97 -40.44
N ASN A 692 19.90 -28.39 -39.71
CA ASN A 692 20.02 -27.01 -39.20
C ASN A 692 21.21 -26.86 -38.25
N SER A 693 21.45 -27.83 -37.33
CA SER A 693 22.57 -27.78 -36.42
C SER A 693 23.91 -27.85 -37.17
N MET A 694 24.01 -28.66 -38.26
CA MET A 694 25.22 -28.72 -39.10
C MET A 694 25.48 -27.39 -39.82
N ILE A 695 24.43 -26.68 -40.22
CA ILE A 695 24.57 -25.33 -40.78
C ILE A 695 25.12 -24.35 -39.75
N PHE A 696 24.68 -24.44 -38.47
CA PHE A 696 25.27 -23.66 -37.40
C PHE A 696 26.75 -24.04 -37.14
N VAL A 697 27.08 -25.31 -37.14
CA VAL A 697 28.47 -25.79 -36.99
C VAL A 697 29.35 -25.25 -38.13
N SER A 698 28.82 -25.22 -39.35
CA SER A 698 29.57 -24.64 -40.50
C SER A 698 29.86 -23.14 -40.26
N GLN A 699 28.93 -22.39 -39.60
CA GLN A 699 29.16 -20.97 -39.25
C GLN A 699 30.26 -20.84 -38.20
N LEU A 700 30.34 -21.76 -37.23
CA LEU A 700 31.41 -21.75 -36.22
C LEU A 700 32.80 -21.92 -36.86
N TYR A 701 32.96 -22.94 -37.76
CA TYR A 701 34.21 -23.12 -38.52
C TYR A 701 34.58 -21.91 -39.35
N PHE A 702 33.59 -21.30 -40.01
CA PHE A 702 33.77 -20.11 -40.85
C PHE A 702 34.23 -18.89 -40.03
N SER A 703 33.52 -18.59 -38.94
CA SER A 703 33.72 -17.34 -38.20
C SER A 703 34.92 -17.40 -37.25
N LEU A 704 35.13 -18.53 -36.55
CA LEU A 704 36.10 -18.62 -35.47
C LEU A 704 37.45 -19.15 -35.93
N LEU A 705 37.44 -20.18 -36.81
CA LEU A 705 38.65 -20.89 -37.24
C LEU A 705 39.11 -20.52 -38.65
N LYS A 706 38.20 -19.96 -39.49
CA LYS A 706 38.46 -19.75 -40.97
C LYS A 706 38.88 -21.01 -41.68
N ASP A 707 38.39 -22.19 -41.24
CA ASP A 707 38.70 -23.50 -41.82
C ASP A 707 37.63 -23.81 -42.91
N TYR A 708 37.91 -23.38 -44.09
CA TYR A 708 37.01 -23.53 -45.26
C TYR A 708 36.76 -24.99 -45.68
N LYS A 709 37.69 -25.92 -45.38
CA LYS A 709 37.51 -27.34 -45.64
C LYS A 709 36.39 -27.90 -44.78
N SER A 710 36.50 -27.70 -43.50
CA SER A 710 35.48 -28.16 -42.55
C SER A 710 34.11 -27.52 -42.80
N VAL A 711 34.07 -26.28 -43.31
CA VAL A 711 32.81 -25.62 -43.72
C VAL A 711 32.12 -26.42 -44.84
N ILE A 712 32.86 -26.81 -45.92
CA ILE A 712 32.32 -27.59 -47.02
C ILE A 712 31.84 -28.96 -46.54
N GLU A 713 32.64 -29.68 -45.73
CA GLU A 713 32.25 -30.97 -45.14
C GLU A 713 30.96 -30.88 -44.29
N CYS A 714 30.80 -29.82 -43.55
CA CYS A 714 29.57 -29.58 -42.78
C CYS A 714 28.36 -29.34 -43.65
N LEU A 715 28.52 -28.56 -44.74
CA LEU A 715 27.43 -28.28 -45.71
C LEU A 715 27.07 -29.55 -46.51
N GLU A 716 28.03 -30.40 -46.89
CA GLU A 716 27.77 -31.68 -47.51
C GLU A 716 27.01 -32.66 -46.57
N LYS A 717 27.36 -32.68 -45.30
CA LYS A 717 26.62 -33.44 -44.28
C LYS A 717 25.21 -32.89 -44.10
N ALA A 718 25.07 -31.56 -44.04
CA ALA A 718 23.76 -30.91 -43.98
C ALA A 718 22.86 -31.27 -45.16
N LYS A 719 23.42 -31.26 -46.40
CA LYS A 719 22.73 -31.72 -47.62
C LYS A 719 22.25 -33.17 -47.48
N LYS A 720 23.14 -34.11 -47.02
CA LYS A 720 22.77 -35.51 -46.80
C LYS A 720 21.64 -35.66 -45.77
N PHE A 721 21.62 -34.85 -44.72
CA PHE A 721 20.52 -34.90 -43.75
C PHE A 721 19.21 -34.32 -44.31
N ALA A 722 19.31 -33.30 -45.17
CA ALA A 722 18.16 -32.77 -45.86
C ALA A 722 17.58 -33.80 -46.86
N ASP A 723 18.43 -34.54 -47.61
CA ASP A 723 18.01 -35.62 -48.51
C ASP A 723 17.30 -36.78 -47.75
N LEU A 724 17.76 -37.10 -46.56
CA LEU A 724 17.17 -38.13 -45.74
C LEU A 724 15.92 -37.71 -44.95
N SER A 725 15.55 -36.47 -45.02
CA SER A 725 14.35 -35.97 -44.35
C SER A 725 13.11 -36.33 -45.20
N MET A 726 12.18 -37.10 -44.64
CA MET A 726 11.01 -37.64 -45.37
C MET A 726 9.79 -36.71 -45.40
N THR A 727 9.87 -35.54 -44.81
CA THR A 727 8.71 -34.65 -44.63
C THR A 727 8.73 -33.50 -45.66
N ASN A 728 8.02 -33.65 -46.74
CA ASN A 728 7.73 -32.53 -47.65
C ASN A 728 6.65 -31.60 -47.03
N PRO A 729 6.80 -30.26 -47.09
CA PRO A 729 7.76 -29.38 -47.73
C PRO A 729 8.93 -28.91 -46.87
N GLN A 730 9.04 -29.41 -45.60
CA GLN A 730 10.12 -28.99 -44.68
C GLN A 730 11.48 -29.33 -45.27
N ASN A 731 11.57 -30.39 -46.04
CA ASN A 731 12.78 -30.78 -46.76
C ASN A 731 13.19 -29.69 -47.76
N LEU A 732 12.29 -29.16 -48.59
CA LEU A 732 12.55 -28.08 -49.54
C LEU A 732 13.10 -26.83 -48.81
N ASN A 733 12.53 -26.49 -47.69
CA ASN A 733 13.00 -25.33 -46.92
C ASN A 733 14.45 -25.51 -46.43
N LEU A 734 14.84 -26.71 -46.04
CA LEU A 734 16.24 -27.00 -45.65
C LEU A 734 17.24 -26.76 -46.78
N PHE A 735 16.93 -27.15 -48.01
CA PHE A 735 17.79 -26.86 -49.17
C PHE A 735 17.90 -25.37 -49.47
N VAL A 736 16.79 -24.62 -49.37
CA VAL A 736 16.80 -23.15 -49.53
C VAL A 736 17.68 -22.51 -48.46
N ILE A 737 17.62 -22.98 -47.19
CA ILE A 737 18.48 -22.49 -46.11
C ILE A 737 19.94 -22.74 -46.39
N ILE A 738 20.29 -23.98 -46.88
CA ILE A 738 21.66 -24.35 -47.23
C ILE A 738 22.16 -23.44 -48.38
N LEU A 739 21.35 -23.21 -49.41
CA LEU A 739 21.67 -22.33 -50.51
C LEU A 739 21.97 -20.89 -50.04
N ASN A 740 21.07 -20.33 -49.21
CA ASN A 740 21.27 -18.98 -48.68
C ASN A 740 22.56 -18.91 -47.84
N LYS A 741 22.88 -19.99 -47.08
CA LYS A 741 24.09 -20.03 -46.27
C LYS A 741 25.36 -20.09 -47.11
N MET A 742 25.31 -20.78 -48.24
CA MET A 742 26.40 -20.80 -49.20
C MET A 742 26.65 -19.43 -49.80
N ILE A 743 25.60 -18.76 -50.21
CA ILE A 743 25.68 -17.38 -50.74
C ILE A 743 26.26 -16.41 -49.68
N TYR A 744 25.83 -16.55 -48.41
CA TYR A 744 26.39 -15.77 -47.31
C TYR A 744 27.90 -15.97 -47.17
N TYR A 745 28.40 -17.22 -47.29
CA TYR A 745 29.83 -17.48 -47.25
C TYR A 745 30.59 -16.89 -48.46
N ILE A 746 30.02 -16.95 -49.66
CA ILE A 746 30.59 -16.32 -50.81
C ILE A 746 30.73 -14.80 -50.66
N GLU A 747 29.71 -14.16 -50.11
CA GLU A 747 29.74 -12.69 -49.93
C GLU A 747 30.76 -12.26 -48.86
N ASN A 748 30.91 -13.06 -47.78
CA ASN A 748 31.76 -12.68 -46.64
C ASN A 748 33.13 -13.33 -46.62
N SER A 749 33.51 -14.10 -47.65
CA SER A 749 34.85 -14.66 -47.78
C SER A 749 35.70 -13.91 -48.77
N ASP A 750 37.00 -13.79 -48.49
CA ASP A 750 37.99 -13.23 -49.43
C ASP A 750 38.45 -14.29 -50.44
N GLU A 751 38.36 -15.58 -50.12
CA GLU A 751 38.75 -16.70 -50.95
C GLU A 751 37.53 -17.41 -51.50
N MET A 752 37.62 -17.83 -52.82
CA MET A 752 36.58 -18.62 -53.45
C MET A 752 36.82 -20.14 -53.12
N PHE A 753 36.22 -20.59 -52.04
CA PHE A 753 36.34 -22.01 -51.59
C PHE A 753 35.08 -22.84 -51.96
N ILE A 754 33.94 -22.23 -52.23
CA ILE A 754 32.71 -22.92 -52.68
C ILE A 754 32.69 -23.02 -54.18
N GLN A 755 32.58 -24.22 -54.69
CA GLN A 755 32.50 -24.50 -56.15
C GLN A 755 31.10 -24.21 -56.69
N SER A 756 31.00 -23.59 -57.90
CA SER A 756 29.74 -23.35 -58.58
C SER A 756 28.92 -24.62 -58.81
N LYS A 757 29.59 -25.75 -58.99
CA LYS A 757 28.96 -27.07 -59.15
C LYS A 757 28.08 -27.44 -57.95
N PHE A 758 28.53 -27.21 -56.72
CA PHE A 758 27.78 -27.57 -55.51
C PHE A 758 26.53 -26.70 -55.36
N ILE A 759 26.60 -25.45 -55.77
CA ILE A 759 25.45 -24.52 -55.78
C ILE A 759 24.43 -24.96 -56.84
N ASN A 760 24.92 -25.31 -58.03
CA ASN A 760 24.08 -25.79 -59.13
C ASN A 760 23.36 -27.11 -58.75
N ASP A 761 24.05 -28.06 -58.12
CA ASP A 761 23.47 -29.33 -57.65
C ASP A 761 22.33 -29.06 -56.63
N ILE A 762 22.49 -28.11 -55.70
CA ILE A 762 21.43 -27.79 -54.74
C ILE A 762 20.27 -27.08 -55.44
N ASN A 763 20.55 -26.20 -56.39
CA ASN A 763 19.52 -25.47 -57.11
C ASN A 763 18.65 -26.43 -57.96
N GLU A 764 19.27 -27.43 -58.63
CA GLU A 764 18.57 -28.46 -59.38
C GLU A 764 17.68 -29.30 -58.45
N VAL A 765 18.16 -29.64 -57.27
CA VAL A 765 17.36 -30.36 -56.23
C VAL A 765 16.16 -29.54 -55.81
N ILE A 766 16.33 -28.24 -55.52
CA ILE A 766 15.24 -27.36 -55.14
C ILE A 766 14.17 -27.32 -56.23
N GLN A 767 14.56 -27.07 -57.51
CA GLN A 767 13.64 -27.03 -58.62
C GLN A 767 12.89 -28.34 -58.86
N SER A 768 13.59 -29.47 -58.83
CA SER A 768 12.95 -30.77 -58.99
C SER A 768 11.94 -31.09 -57.89
N HIS A 769 12.24 -30.67 -56.66
CA HIS A 769 11.27 -30.79 -55.53
C HIS A 769 10.06 -29.88 -55.70
N ILE A 770 10.22 -28.65 -56.15
CA ILE A 770 9.13 -27.73 -56.44
C ILE A 770 8.22 -28.31 -57.53
N GLU A 771 8.82 -28.80 -58.67
CA GLU A 771 8.04 -29.42 -59.75
C GLU A 771 7.30 -30.70 -59.26
N THR A 772 7.92 -31.52 -58.42
CA THR A 772 7.28 -32.74 -57.87
C THR A 772 6.09 -32.38 -56.97
N LEU A 773 6.23 -31.36 -56.09
CA LEU A 773 5.17 -30.92 -55.18
C LEU A 773 3.98 -30.29 -55.94
N HIS A 774 4.23 -29.59 -57.04
CA HIS A 774 3.17 -29.05 -57.89
C HIS A 774 2.41 -30.17 -58.64
N ASN A 775 3.14 -31.18 -59.12
CA ASN A 775 2.54 -32.28 -59.89
C ASN A 775 1.71 -33.23 -58.98
N GLU A 776 2.03 -33.38 -57.72
CA GLU A 776 1.29 -34.23 -56.78
C GLU A 776 -0.01 -33.61 -56.27
N ASN A 777 -0.37 -32.39 -56.67
CA ASN A 777 -1.56 -31.63 -56.19
C ASN A 777 -1.78 -31.69 -54.70
N LYS A 778 -0.78 -31.93 -53.90
CA LYS A 778 -0.82 -31.85 -52.44
C LYS A 778 -0.75 -30.38 -52.04
N PHE A 779 -1.90 -29.83 -51.71
CA PHE A 779 -1.98 -28.52 -51.13
C PHE A 779 -1.30 -28.47 -49.78
N ILE A 780 -0.10 -27.96 -49.76
CA ILE A 780 0.71 -27.82 -48.53
C ILE A 780 0.77 -26.31 -48.21
N GLY A 781 0.15 -25.90 -47.15
CA GLY A 781 -0.11 -24.49 -46.83
C GLY A 781 1.15 -23.60 -46.74
N PHE A 782 2.35 -24.18 -46.56
CA PHE A 782 3.64 -23.45 -46.46
C PHE A 782 4.44 -23.39 -47.76
N LEU A 783 3.99 -24.06 -48.83
CA LEU A 783 4.73 -24.10 -50.11
C LEU A 783 4.92 -22.70 -50.70
N PRO A 784 3.90 -21.81 -50.78
CA PRO A 784 4.07 -20.48 -51.35
C PRO A 784 5.09 -19.62 -50.58
N GLU A 785 5.21 -19.80 -49.25
CA GLU A 785 6.18 -19.07 -48.43
C GLU A 785 7.61 -19.49 -48.79
N ILE A 786 7.84 -20.79 -48.94
CA ILE A 786 9.15 -21.35 -49.28
C ILE A 786 9.54 -20.97 -50.71
N GLU A 787 8.60 -20.99 -51.66
CA GLU A 787 8.81 -20.53 -53.03
C GLU A 787 9.15 -19.05 -53.09
N ASN A 788 8.46 -18.21 -52.35
CA ASN A 788 8.79 -16.78 -52.25
C ASN A 788 10.19 -16.56 -51.61
N TYR A 789 10.58 -17.39 -50.64
CA TYR A 789 11.91 -17.30 -50.07
C TYR A 789 12.98 -17.70 -51.08
N TYR A 790 12.76 -18.77 -51.82
CA TYR A 790 13.64 -19.21 -52.91
C TYR A 790 13.74 -18.20 -54.02
N THR A 791 12.62 -17.62 -54.52
CA THR A 791 12.56 -16.58 -55.55
C THR A 791 13.39 -15.37 -55.13
N ARG A 792 13.29 -14.89 -53.90
CA ARG A 792 14.12 -13.79 -53.41
C ARG A 792 15.62 -14.14 -53.44
N THR A 793 15.97 -15.37 -53.15
CA THR A 793 17.36 -15.85 -53.23
C THR A 793 17.86 -15.84 -54.65
N VAL A 794 17.05 -16.32 -55.60
CA VAL A 794 17.36 -16.29 -57.04
C VAL A 794 17.48 -14.86 -57.56
N ASP A 795 16.59 -13.97 -57.17
CA ASP A 795 16.65 -12.54 -57.57
C ASP A 795 17.93 -11.88 -57.06
N MET A 796 18.34 -12.21 -55.83
CA MET A 796 19.62 -11.71 -55.28
C MET A 796 20.80 -12.23 -56.11
N ILE A 797 20.81 -13.50 -56.52
CA ILE A 797 21.86 -14.07 -57.39
C ILE A 797 21.87 -13.33 -58.74
N LYS A 798 20.70 -13.05 -59.36
CA LYS A 798 20.58 -12.29 -60.62
C LYS A 798 21.15 -10.88 -60.51
N ILE A 799 20.77 -10.14 -59.45
CA ILE A 799 21.29 -8.78 -59.18
C ILE A 799 22.81 -8.80 -58.96
N ARG A 800 23.34 -9.80 -58.24
CA ARG A 800 24.79 -9.94 -58.02
C ARG A 800 25.54 -10.27 -59.31
N ARG A 801 24.94 -11.03 -60.23
CA ARG A 801 25.47 -11.31 -61.54
C ARG A 801 25.59 -10.03 -62.40
N GLU A 802 24.54 -9.20 -62.40
CA GLU A 802 24.52 -7.93 -63.13
C GLU A 802 25.57 -6.92 -62.62
N ILE A 803 25.77 -6.87 -61.33
CA ILE A 803 26.77 -5.99 -60.68
C ILE A 803 28.22 -6.46 -60.96
N GLY A 804 28.41 -7.68 -61.49
CA GLY A 804 29.74 -8.24 -61.78
C GLY A 804 30.60 -8.56 -60.55
N LYS A 805 30.00 -8.61 -59.35
CA LYS A 805 30.68 -8.98 -58.11
C LYS A 805 30.94 -10.48 -58.06
N LYS A 806 32.22 -10.89 -57.97
CA LYS A 806 32.70 -12.25 -57.85
C LYS A 806 32.24 -13.17 -59.01
N GLY A 807 33.12 -13.59 -59.90
CA GLY A 807 32.88 -14.36 -61.13
C GLY A 807 32.04 -15.63 -60.97
N ILE A 808 31.96 -16.17 -59.74
CA ILE A 808 31.18 -17.40 -59.44
C ILE A 808 29.67 -17.25 -59.73
N TYR A 809 29.09 -16.04 -59.65
CA TYR A 809 27.67 -15.82 -59.98
C TYR A 809 27.37 -15.99 -61.46
N SER A 810 28.34 -15.81 -62.35
CA SER A 810 28.19 -16.04 -63.78
C SER A 810 28.15 -17.55 -64.16
N GLU A 811 28.72 -18.41 -63.30
CA GLU A 811 28.75 -19.85 -63.48
C GLU A 811 27.58 -20.61 -62.87
N ILE A 812 26.71 -19.93 -62.10
CA ILE A 812 25.50 -20.52 -61.53
C ILE A 812 24.48 -20.71 -62.66
N THR A 813 24.11 -21.93 -62.98
CA THR A 813 23.08 -22.31 -63.94
C THR A 813 21.72 -22.54 -63.26
N ASN A 814 20.65 -22.66 -64.06
CA ASN A 814 19.30 -23.01 -63.54
C ASN A 814 18.69 -21.93 -62.62
N ILE A 815 18.75 -20.66 -63.00
CA ILE A 815 18.24 -19.55 -62.23
C ILE A 815 16.82 -19.16 -62.66
N ASP A 816 16.33 -19.67 -63.81
CA ASP A 816 15.02 -19.39 -64.32
C ASP A 816 13.97 -20.31 -63.67
N ILE A 817 13.16 -19.71 -62.82
CA ILE A 817 12.00 -20.40 -62.24
C ILE A 817 10.98 -20.54 -63.36
N LYS A 818 10.75 -21.81 -63.85
CA LYS A 818 9.74 -22.11 -64.84
C LYS A 818 8.35 -21.99 -64.29
#